data_f7a2002628c0b7d80b1bc4a258621a87
#
_entry.id   f7a2002628c0b7d80b1bc4a258621a87
#
_cell.length_a   1.000
_cell.length_b   1.000
_cell.length_c   1.000
_cell.angle_alpha   90.00
_cell.angle_beta   90.00
_cell.angle_gamma   90.00
#
_symmetry.space_group_name_H-M   'P 1'
#
loop_
_entity.id
_entity.type
_entity.pdbx_description
1 polymer ?
#
loop_
_entity_poly.entity_id
_entity_poly.type
_entity_poly.pdbx_seq_one_letter_code
_entity_poly.pdbx_strand_id
1 'polypeptide(L)'
;MQKKSNLVYRADIDGLRAIAVLAVLFYHAGVTGFSGGFVGVDIFFVISGFLITSIILKEIQVGKFSIARFYERRIRRIFPALYPVILASFIGSWYLFHVVPFKQFAESVATTALFCSNILFWLKSGDYFAAPSADMPLLHTWSLAVEEQFYIVFPLFLVAINQFLKRKYFLWILAMAIISFALSIYGMQVNKSATFYMAPTRAWELLVGSIIALNVIPSIKNDFLRSSIALLGMVFIGYSVFFFTEATPFPGTAALLPVLGAGFLLFSGNGNSTAVGKVLSFRPFVFTGLISYSLYLWHWPLLVFSKYYFMRTLTPPETVGIITLTFIVSISSWMFIEQPFRGKAPIFAKRRRLFAASGLVMAVAVVAGIFVFKKNGIPTRFADSKMIFAVESDPVWKPETWAGGSLVGKNVNPVKLGNPKIKPSFVLWGDSHAQALSPGLSSVAKRYGRSGFIISRGGFPPLLLNGTTLQSYSKQEFDDILLFISSHRDLKTVILAASWGGDKDRAEYENSIHRTVHKLVSMDRDVVLVGDVPRMKYDIPHAMFMAYRTGRKLQDILPSPLQDLLPTRAEYLKYKDGTLKVFSKLAANPRVRIVYPDFMLIDNGRYRVFQENQLFYIDSGHLSSAGSNYVSPVFEPIFQTSQAVPPSL
;
A
#
# COMPACT_ATOMS: atom_id res chain seq x y z
N MET A 1 5.83 0.89 56.88
CA MET A 1 5.33 1.92 55.96
C MET A 1 5.91 1.66 54.56
N GLN A 2 5.14 0.96 53.69
CA GLN A 2 5.53 0.74 52.30
C GLN A 2 5.24 2.02 51.49
N LYS A 3 6.28 2.75 51.11
CA LYS A 3 6.16 3.86 50.16
C LYS A 3 5.44 3.38 48.90
N LYS A 4 4.24 3.90 48.62
CA LYS A 4 3.55 3.79 47.32
C LYS A 4 4.49 4.42 46.28
N SER A 5 5.32 3.64 45.62
CA SER A 5 6.11 4.12 44.51
C SER A 5 5.22 4.23 43.29
N ASN A 6 4.51 5.32 43.16
CA ASN A 6 3.91 5.67 41.85
C ASN A 6 5.07 5.84 40.85
N LEU A 7 4.88 5.38 39.60
CA LEU A 7 5.81 5.76 38.54
C LEU A 7 5.81 7.29 38.50
N VAL A 8 6.98 7.91 38.64
CA VAL A 8 7.11 9.36 38.54
C VAL A 8 6.73 9.72 37.09
N TYR A 9 5.80 10.67 36.94
CA TYR A 9 5.41 11.18 35.63
C TYR A 9 6.60 11.82 34.94
N ARG A 10 6.84 11.49 33.68
CA ARG A 10 7.96 11.95 32.86
C ARG A 10 7.43 12.76 31.68
N ALA A 11 7.40 14.08 31.85
CA ALA A 11 6.93 15.03 30.84
C ALA A 11 7.79 15.01 29.56
N ASP A 12 9.09 14.72 29.70
CA ASP A 12 10.03 14.56 28.58
C ASP A 12 9.66 13.42 27.62
N ILE A 13 9.02 12.36 28.12
CA ILE A 13 8.51 11.27 27.26
C ILE A 13 7.34 11.76 26.41
N ASP A 14 6.43 12.57 26.96
CA ASP A 14 5.36 13.16 26.16
C ASP A 14 5.95 14.14 25.11
N GLY A 15 6.99 14.90 25.47
CA GLY A 15 7.72 15.72 24.50
C GLY A 15 8.40 14.93 23.39
N LEU A 16 8.96 13.77 23.69
CA LEU A 16 9.53 12.87 22.68
C LEU A 16 8.44 12.29 21.75
N ARG A 17 7.26 11.97 22.31
CA ARG A 17 6.08 11.58 21.49
C ARG A 17 5.60 12.69 20.58
N ALA A 18 5.72 13.95 21.03
CA ALA A 18 5.39 15.11 20.18
C ALA A 18 6.34 15.20 18.97
N ILE A 19 7.65 15.07 19.19
CA ILE A 19 8.64 15.05 18.10
C ILE A 19 8.30 13.93 17.12
N ALA A 20 8.03 12.73 17.61
CA ALA A 20 7.72 11.57 16.78
C ALA A 20 6.47 11.79 15.92
N VAL A 21 5.34 12.26 16.50
CA VAL A 21 4.12 12.46 15.73
C VAL A 21 4.20 13.63 14.76
N LEU A 22 4.90 14.72 15.13
CA LEU A 22 5.09 15.87 14.24
C LEU A 22 5.98 15.51 13.04
N ALA A 23 7.05 14.74 13.25
CA ALA A 23 7.89 14.23 12.17
C ALA A 23 7.05 13.42 11.15
N VAL A 24 6.23 12.48 11.63
CA VAL A 24 5.33 11.67 10.79
C VAL A 24 4.31 12.55 10.05
N LEU A 25 3.67 13.47 10.76
CA LEU A 25 2.65 14.38 10.18
C LEU A 25 3.25 15.25 9.07
N PHE A 26 4.39 15.88 9.31
CA PHE A 26 5.02 16.77 8.34
C PHE A 26 5.57 16.02 7.12
N TYR A 27 6.14 14.82 7.33
CA TYR A 27 6.53 13.95 6.23
C TYR A 27 5.35 13.61 5.31
N HIS A 28 4.26 13.12 5.87
CA HIS A 28 3.08 12.73 5.09
C HIS A 28 2.35 13.91 4.45
N ALA A 29 2.42 15.08 5.07
CA ALA A 29 1.91 16.33 4.52
C ALA A 29 2.81 16.90 3.40
N GLY A 30 3.99 16.33 3.15
CA GLY A 30 4.92 16.79 2.12
C GLY A 30 5.65 18.10 2.49
N VAL A 31 5.80 18.37 3.80
CA VAL A 31 6.52 19.57 4.26
C VAL A 31 8.01 19.41 3.97
N THR A 32 8.56 20.39 3.22
CA THR A 32 9.98 20.40 2.85
C THR A 32 10.89 20.30 4.09
N GLY A 33 11.94 19.48 4.01
CA GLY A 33 12.89 19.25 5.09
C GLY A 33 12.56 18.09 6.02
N PHE A 34 11.36 17.51 5.96
CA PHE A 34 10.97 16.38 6.80
C PHE A 34 10.97 15.03 6.03
N SER A 35 11.86 14.87 5.06
CA SER A 35 11.90 13.70 4.18
C SER A 35 12.09 12.36 4.89
N GLY A 36 12.73 12.35 6.06
CA GLY A 36 12.90 11.17 6.90
C GLY A 36 11.90 11.07 8.06
N GLY A 37 10.85 11.89 8.08
CA GLY A 37 9.91 11.95 9.20
C GLY A 37 9.16 10.65 9.51
N PHE A 38 9.16 9.67 8.58
CA PHE A 38 8.62 8.33 8.80
C PHE A 38 9.28 7.59 9.98
N VAL A 39 10.53 7.93 10.35
CA VAL A 39 11.23 7.36 11.52
C VAL A 39 10.56 7.70 12.85
N GLY A 40 9.58 8.60 12.88
CA GLY A 40 8.79 8.85 14.08
C GLY A 40 8.07 7.60 14.59
N VAL A 41 7.76 6.64 13.72
CA VAL A 41 7.19 5.34 14.09
C VAL A 41 8.17 4.53 14.95
N ASP A 42 9.45 4.49 14.58
CA ASP A 42 10.50 3.78 15.32
C ASP A 42 10.70 4.37 16.72
N ILE A 43 10.63 5.70 16.81
CA ILE A 43 10.66 6.41 18.10
C ILE A 43 9.46 5.97 18.97
N PHE A 44 8.25 5.88 18.39
CA PHE A 44 7.08 5.38 19.11
C PHE A 44 7.27 3.94 19.58
N PHE A 45 7.84 3.06 18.77
CA PHE A 45 8.11 1.67 19.16
C PHE A 45 9.04 1.59 20.38
N VAL A 46 10.12 2.36 20.40
CA VAL A 46 11.01 2.42 21.57
C VAL A 46 10.27 2.91 22.83
N ILE A 47 9.52 4.00 22.72
CA ILE A 47 8.70 4.54 23.83
C ILE A 47 7.70 3.50 24.33
N SER A 48 7.02 2.81 23.43
CA SER A 48 6.02 1.79 23.75
C SER A 48 6.62 0.60 24.46
N GLY A 49 7.73 0.09 23.97
CA GLY A 49 8.49 -0.97 24.64
C GLY A 49 8.92 -0.59 26.07
N PHE A 50 9.43 0.63 26.23
CA PHE A 50 9.84 1.16 27.54
C PHE A 50 8.66 1.25 28.53
N LEU A 51 7.55 1.87 28.11
CA LEU A 51 6.41 2.10 28.99
C LEU A 51 5.72 0.79 29.38
N ILE A 52 5.49 -0.11 28.43
CA ILE A 52 4.80 -1.38 28.67
C ILE A 52 5.65 -2.26 29.61
N THR A 53 6.92 -2.38 29.35
CA THR A 53 7.84 -3.17 30.20
C THR A 53 7.89 -2.62 31.60
N SER A 54 8.03 -1.30 31.76
CA SER A 54 8.04 -0.65 33.07
C SER A 54 6.78 -0.93 33.88
N ILE A 55 5.61 -0.88 33.25
CA ILE A 55 4.31 -1.14 33.91
C ILE A 55 4.20 -2.61 34.33
N ILE A 56 4.49 -3.56 33.40
CA ILE A 56 4.32 -4.98 33.65
C ILE A 56 5.29 -5.47 34.73
N LEU A 57 6.58 -5.13 34.63
CA LEU A 57 7.57 -5.55 35.59
C LEU A 57 7.28 -5.04 37.00
N LYS A 58 6.87 -3.78 37.13
CA LYS A 58 6.45 -3.23 38.40
C LYS A 58 5.29 -4.00 39.02
N GLU A 59 4.26 -4.33 38.22
CA GLU A 59 3.11 -5.10 38.71
C GLU A 59 3.50 -6.56 39.05
N ILE A 60 4.40 -7.19 38.27
CA ILE A 60 4.95 -8.53 38.60
C ILE A 60 5.72 -8.51 39.91
N GLN A 61 6.62 -7.52 40.11
CA GLN A 61 7.44 -7.40 41.31
C GLN A 61 6.62 -7.27 42.60
N VAL A 62 5.47 -6.58 42.51
CA VAL A 62 4.55 -6.44 43.68
C VAL A 62 3.46 -7.52 43.73
N GLY A 63 3.54 -8.55 42.88
CA GLY A 63 2.58 -9.66 42.86
C GLY A 63 1.17 -9.27 42.43
N LYS A 64 0.99 -8.14 41.73
CA LYS A 64 -0.33 -7.58 41.35
C LYS A 64 -0.61 -7.60 39.85
N PHE A 65 0.24 -8.21 39.06
CA PHE A 65 0.04 -8.29 37.61
C PHE A 65 -1.20 -9.14 37.26
N SER A 66 -2.04 -8.61 36.38
CA SER A 66 -3.21 -9.29 35.85
C SER A 66 -3.34 -9.01 34.37
N ILE A 67 -3.31 -10.05 33.55
CA ILE A 67 -3.48 -10.00 32.10
C ILE A 67 -4.78 -9.27 31.74
N ALA A 68 -5.90 -9.62 32.40
CA ALA A 68 -7.20 -8.99 32.16
C ALA A 68 -7.20 -7.49 32.46
N ARG A 69 -6.51 -7.04 33.54
CA ARG A 69 -6.35 -5.63 33.87
C ARG A 69 -5.44 -4.92 32.87
N PHE A 70 -4.43 -5.60 32.40
CA PHE A 70 -3.53 -5.06 31.38
C PHE A 70 -4.30 -4.75 30.09
N TYR A 71 -5.07 -5.71 29.54
CA TYR A 71 -5.86 -5.50 28.33
C TYR A 71 -7.01 -4.51 28.54
N GLU A 72 -7.64 -4.46 29.71
CA GLU A 72 -8.61 -3.42 30.04
C GLU A 72 -8.04 -2.02 29.82
N ARG A 73 -6.81 -1.76 30.32
CA ARG A 73 -6.13 -0.46 30.13
C ARG A 73 -5.80 -0.18 28.67
N ARG A 74 -5.42 -1.20 27.88
CA ARG A 74 -5.16 -1.06 26.44
C ARG A 74 -6.43 -0.73 25.68
N ILE A 75 -7.50 -1.46 25.90
CA ILE A 75 -8.79 -1.21 25.26
C ILE A 75 -9.27 0.22 25.57
N ARG A 76 -9.22 0.68 26.82
CA ARG A 76 -9.59 2.04 27.20
C ARG A 76 -8.73 3.12 26.53
N ARG A 77 -7.52 2.78 26.12
CA ARG A 77 -6.60 3.71 25.48
C ARG A 77 -6.77 3.73 23.96
N ILE A 78 -7.01 2.58 23.33
CA ILE A 78 -6.88 2.39 21.88
C ILE A 78 -8.23 2.47 21.19
N PHE A 79 -9.22 1.70 21.64
CA PHE A 79 -10.50 1.56 20.98
C PHE A 79 -11.29 2.87 20.84
N PRO A 80 -11.38 3.73 21.87
CA PRO A 80 -12.17 4.96 21.76
C PRO A 80 -11.70 5.91 20.67
N ALA A 81 -10.40 5.97 20.38
CA ALA A 81 -9.88 6.82 19.30
C ALA A 81 -9.90 6.10 17.94
N LEU A 82 -9.59 4.79 17.89
CA LEU A 82 -9.45 4.03 16.65
C LEU A 82 -10.79 3.88 15.91
N TYR A 83 -11.85 3.48 16.59
CA TYR A 83 -13.11 3.17 15.91
C TYR A 83 -13.86 4.39 15.35
N PRO A 84 -13.85 5.58 15.95
CA PRO A 84 -14.33 6.81 15.30
C PRO A 84 -13.56 7.15 14.02
N VAL A 85 -12.24 6.91 13.99
CA VAL A 85 -11.43 7.11 12.76
C VAL A 85 -11.84 6.10 11.70
N ILE A 86 -12.02 4.81 12.05
CA ILE A 86 -12.52 3.80 11.10
C ILE A 86 -13.89 4.21 10.57
N LEU A 87 -14.82 4.64 11.42
CA LEU A 87 -16.16 5.06 11.03
C LEU A 87 -16.12 6.30 10.13
N ALA A 88 -15.36 7.33 10.49
CA ALA A 88 -15.21 8.54 9.68
C ALA A 88 -14.55 8.21 8.33
N SER A 89 -13.54 7.35 8.33
CA SER A 89 -12.91 6.87 7.10
C SER A 89 -13.89 6.04 6.25
N PHE A 90 -14.77 5.25 6.88
CA PHE A 90 -15.80 4.51 6.15
C PHE A 90 -16.81 5.44 5.48
N ILE A 91 -17.26 6.46 6.20
CA ILE A 91 -18.17 7.50 5.67
C ILE A 91 -17.47 8.26 4.54
N GLY A 92 -16.23 8.74 4.74
CA GLY A 92 -15.45 9.42 3.72
C GLY A 92 -15.24 8.56 2.46
N SER A 93 -14.88 7.31 2.64
CA SER A 93 -14.69 6.36 1.52
C SER A 93 -16.02 6.04 0.81
N TRP A 94 -17.14 5.96 1.52
CA TRP A 94 -18.46 5.77 0.91
C TRP A 94 -18.81 6.89 -0.06
N TYR A 95 -18.48 8.13 0.29
CA TYR A 95 -18.77 9.30 -0.55
C TYR A 95 -17.73 9.55 -1.64
N LEU A 96 -16.44 9.37 -1.34
CA LEU A 96 -15.37 9.79 -2.22
C LEU A 96 -14.83 8.67 -3.11
N PHE A 97 -14.91 7.41 -2.69
CA PHE A 97 -14.29 6.31 -3.43
C PHE A 97 -15.25 5.67 -4.42
N HIS A 98 -14.77 5.40 -5.61
CA HIS A 98 -15.43 4.49 -6.54
C HIS A 98 -15.28 3.02 -6.07
N VAL A 99 -15.76 2.05 -6.85
CA VAL A 99 -15.96 0.66 -6.38
C VAL A 99 -14.65 -0.01 -5.98
N VAL A 100 -13.59 0.10 -6.78
CA VAL A 100 -12.34 -0.62 -6.53
C VAL A 100 -11.62 -0.11 -5.28
N PRO A 101 -11.32 1.19 -5.12
CA PRO A 101 -10.76 1.71 -3.87
C PRO A 101 -11.64 1.46 -2.65
N PHE A 102 -12.97 1.51 -2.79
CA PHE A 102 -13.87 1.22 -1.68
C PHE A 102 -13.81 -0.24 -1.24
N LYS A 103 -13.70 -1.19 -2.18
CA LYS A 103 -13.46 -2.59 -1.87
C LYS A 103 -12.13 -2.80 -1.14
N GLN A 104 -11.06 -2.20 -1.62
CA GLN A 104 -9.73 -2.29 -0.98
C GLN A 104 -9.70 -1.63 0.40
N PHE A 105 -10.38 -0.49 0.55
CA PHE A 105 -10.58 0.14 1.85
C PHE A 105 -11.32 -0.79 2.83
N ALA A 106 -12.36 -1.49 2.37
CA ALA A 106 -13.14 -2.40 3.22
C ALA A 106 -12.31 -3.59 3.74
N GLU A 107 -11.36 -4.11 2.95
CA GLU A 107 -10.38 -5.09 3.44
C GLU A 107 -9.52 -4.51 4.57
N SER A 108 -9.10 -3.24 4.43
CA SER A 108 -8.30 -2.57 5.46
C SER A 108 -9.11 -2.29 6.74
N VAL A 109 -10.42 -2.06 6.66
CA VAL A 109 -11.30 -1.94 7.83
C VAL A 109 -11.31 -3.21 8.66
N ALA A 110 -11.54 -4.36 8.02
CA ALA A 110 -11.60 -5.64 8.69
C ALA A 110 -10.26 -6.00 9.35
N THR A 111 -9.17 -5.81 8.64
CA THR A 111 -7.82 -6.14 9.13
C THR A 111 -7.31 -5.16 10.18
N THR A 112 -7.68 -3.87 10.10
CA THR A 112 -7.39 -2.88 11.14
C THR A 112 -8.14 -3.21 12.43
N ALA A 113 -9.42 -3.57 12.33
CA ALA A 113 -10.21 -3.96 13.49
C ALA A 113 -9.64 -5.21 14.21
N LEU A 114 -8.98 -6.11 13.49
CA LEU A 114 -8.33 -7.33 14.00
C LEU A 114 -6.84 -7.13 14.33
N PHE A 115 -6.28 -5.93 14.22
CA PHE A 115 -4.86 -5.63 14.41
C PHE A 115 -3.91 -6.49 13.56
N CYS A 116 -4.32 -6.79 12.32
CA CYS A 116 -3.50 -7.50 11.33
C CYS A 116 -3.38 -6.73 9.99
N SER A 117 -3.61 -5.42 10.00
CA SER A 117 -3.49 -4.55 8.81
C SER A 117 -2.08 -4.53 8.23
N ASN A 118 -1.04 -4.72 9.04
CA ASN A 118 0.34 -4.86 8.57
C ASN A 118 0.53 -6.04 7.60
N ILE A 119 -0.14 -7.16 7.85
CA ILE A 119 -0.10 -8.33 6.96
C ILE A 119 -0.81 -8.01 5.64
N LEU A 120 -1.98 -7.36 5.69
CA LEU A 120 -2.69 -6.92 4.48
C LEU A 120 -1.81 -6.00 3.64
N PHE A 121 -1.23 -4.96 4.24
CA PHE A 121 -0.43 -3.98 3.50
C PHE A 121 0.87 -4.57 2.97
N TRP A 122 1.48 -5.54 3.67
CA TRP A 122 2.57 -6.33 3.12
C TRP A 122 2.15 -7.10 1.87
N LEU A 123 1.05 -7.83 1.90
CA LEU A 123 0.55 -8.57 0.74
C LEU A 123 0.22 -7.64 -0.43
N LYS A 124 -0.40 -6.48 -0.15
CA LYS A 124 -0.74 -5.48 -1.17
C LYS A 124 0.47 -4.72 -1.72
N SER A 125 1.56 -4.58 -0.98
CA SER A 125 2.77 -3.88 -1.47
C SER A 125 3.47 -4.58 -2.64
N GLY A 126 3.16 -5.86 -2.90
CA GLY A 126 3.60 -6.61 -4.07
C GLY A 126 2.52 -6.76 -5.16
N ASP A 127 1.32 -6.22 -4.94
CA ASP A 127 0.20 -6.33 -5.87
C ASP A 127 0.20 -5.13 -6.81
N TYR A 128 0.38 -5.39 -8.11
CA TYR A 128 0.40 -4.35 -9.15
C TYR A 128 -0.91 -3.54 -9.21
N PHE A 129 -2.03 -4.15 -8.83
CA PHE A 129 -3.35 -3.52 -8.84
C PHE A 129 -3.80 -2.98 -7.48
N ALA A 130 -2.98 -3.11 -6.46
CA ALA A 130 -3.28 -2.40 -5.22
C ALA A 130 -3.31 -0.89 -5.52
N ALA A 131 -4.29 -0.19 -4.95
CA ALA A 131 -4.23 1.27 -4.93
C ALA A 131 -2.84 1.68 -4.41
N PRO A 132 -2.23 2.73 -4.98
CA PRO A 132 -1.00 3.25 -4.42
C PRO A 132 -1.14 3.35 -2.91
N SER A 133 -0.16 2.91 -2.16
CA SER A 133 -0.24 2.90 -0.69
C SER A 133 -0.61 4.29 -0.13
N ALA A 134 -0.25 5.34 -0.87
CA ALA A 134 -0.63 6.72 -0.58
C ALA A 134 -2.14 6.99 -0.62
N ASP A 135 -2.93 6.16 -1.28
CA ASP A 135 -4.39 6.33 -1.43
C ASP A 135 -5.21 5.46 -0.47
N MET A 136 -4.55 4.70 0.41
CA MET A 136 -5.22 3.84 1.40
C MET A 136 -5.43 4.57 2.73
N PRO A 137 -6.68 4.99 3.11
CA PRO A 137 -6.91 5.82 4.30
C PRO A 137 -6.50 5.23 5.63
N LEU A 138 -6.42 3.90 5.73
CA LEU A 138 -6.03 3.21 6.96
C LEU A 138 -4.61 2.63 6.90
N LEU A 139 -3.79 2.98 5.87
CA LEU A 139 -2.43 2.44 5.73
C LEU A 139 -1.61 2.57 7.01
N HIS A 140 -1.61 3.76 7.63
CA HIS A 140 -0.81 4.06 8.83
C HIS A 140 -1.10 3.11 10.01
N THR A 141 -2.23 2.40 10.01
CA THR A 141 -2.58 1.43 11.07
C THR A 141 -1.70 0.18 11.08
N TRP A 142 -0.83 -0.01 10.07
CA TRP A 142 0.14 -1.10 10.05
C TRP A 142 1.05 -1.08 11.27
N SER A 143 1.53 0.09 11.68
CA SER A 143 2.42 0.24 12.84
C SER A 143 1.69 -0.04 14.16
N LEU A 144 0.42 0.39 14.26
CA LEU A 144 -0.45 0.06 15.38
C LEU A 144 -0.68 -1.46 15.47
N ALA A 145 -0.84 -2.14 14.33
CA ALA A 145 -0.97 -3.60 14.32
C ALA A 145 0.29 -4.30 14.85
N VAL A 146 1.48 -3.86 14.44
CA VAL A 146 2.76 -4.37 14.97
C VAL A 146 2.87 -4.14 16.49
N GLU A 147 2.49 -2.96 16.95
CA GLU A 147 2.49 -2.59 18.38
C GLU A 147 1.53 -3.46 19.20
N GLU A 148 0.30 -3.68 18.70
CA GLU A 148 -0.70 -4.49 19.40
C GLU A 148 -0.34 -5.98 19.38
N GLN A 149 0.23 -6.51 18.29
CA GLN A 149 0.78 -7.87 18.25
C GLN A 149 1.90 -8.04 19.30
N PHE A 150 2.77 -7.05 19.46
CA PHE A 150 3.75 -7.07 20.54
C PHE A 150 3.06 -7.06 21.92
N TYR A 151 2.00 -6.28 22.12
CA TYR A 151 1.25 -6.22 23.38
C TYR A 151 0.48 -7.52 23.70
N ILE A 152 0.18 -8.33 22.69
CA ILE A 152 -0.42 -9.65 22.91
C ILE A 152 0.65 -10.65 23.39
N VAL A 153 1.80 -10.68 22.74
CA VAL A 153 2.83 -11.70 22.98
C VAL A 153 3.72 -11.36 24.18
N PHE A 154 4.16 -10.11 24.28
CA PHE A 154 5.21 -9.71 25.20
C PHE A 154 4.85 -9.80 26.71
N PRO A 155 3.61 -9.49 27.17
CA PRO A 155 3.23 -9.71 28.56
C PRO A 155 3.29 -11.19 28.98
N LEU A 156 2.87 -12.08 28.07
CA LEU A 156 2.92 -13.55 28.29
C LEU A 156 4.39 -14.01 28.37
N PHE A 157 5.24 -13.47 27.51
CA PHE A 157 6.68 -13.76 27.55
C PHE A 157 7.33 -13.30 28.85
N LEU A 158 7.00 -12.10 29.36
CA LEU A 158 7.52 -11.63 30.65
C LEU A 158 7.04 -12.50 31.83
N VAL A 159 5.79 -12.97 31.80
CA VAL A 159 5.28 -13.93 32.80
C VAL A 159 6.03 -15.24 32.72
N ALA A 160 6.26 -15.77 31.52
CA ALA A 160 7.03 -16.99 31.30
C ALA A 160 8.48 -16.87 31.86
N ILE A 161 9.16 -15.73 31.58
CA ILE A 161 10.48 -15.45 32.15
C ILE A 161 10.43 -15.44 33.70
N ASN A 162 9.39 -14.83 34.26
CA ASN A 162 9.22 -14.76 35.69
C ASN A 162 9.02 -16.12 36.34
N GLN A 163 8.24 -17.00 35.71
CA GLN A 163 7.87 -18.31 36.27
C GLN A 163 8.88 -19.42 35.95
N PHE A 164 9.38 -19.48 34.73
CA PHE A 164 10.11 -20.64 34.20
C PHE A 164 11.58 -20.37 33.91
N LEU A 165 11.97 -19.09 33.62
CA LEU A 165 13.31 -18.74 33.12
C LEU A 165 14.19 -18.02 34.17
N LYS A 166 14.02 -18.39 35.45
CA LYS A 166 14.83 -17.87 36.59
C LYS A 166 14.92 -16.34 36.66
N ARG A 167 13.90 -15.64 36.18
CA ARG A 167 13.83 -14.15 36.16
C ARG A 167 14.98 -13.45 35.44
N LYS A 168 15.65 -14.12 34.50
CA LYS A 168 16.76 -13.54 33.72
C LYS A 168 16.23 -12.66 32.60
N TYR A 169 15.42 -11.63 32.90
CA TYR A 169 14.77 -10.74 31.96
C TYR A 169 15.71 -10.15 30.91
N PHE A 170 16.85 -9.58 31.38
CA PHE A 170 17.81 -8.95 30.48
C PHE A 170 18.32 -9.91 29.40
N LEU A 171 18.75 -11.11 29.82
CA LEU A 171 19.28 -12.10 28.88
C LEU A 171 18.28 -12.46 27.77
N TRP A 172 17.03 -12.77 28.16
CA TRP A 172 16.02 -13.23 27.22
C TRP A 172 15.49 -12.10 26.33
N ILE A 173 15.32 -10.88 26.86
CA ILE A 173 14.91 -9.71 26.08
C ILE A 173 16.02 -9.31 25.12
N LEU A 174 17.30 -9.32 25.54
CA LEU A 174 18.44 -9.04 24.68
C LEU A 174 18.57 -10.08 23.56
N ALA A 175 18.42 -11.37 23.88
CA ALA A 175 18.45 -12.44 22.88
C ALA A 175 17.37 -12.24 21.82
N MET A 176 16.14 -11.97 22.25
CA MET A 176 15.04 -11.64 21.31
C MET A 176 15.34 -10.41 20.47
N ALA A 177 15.91 -9.34 21.06
CA ALA A 177 16.25 -8.12 20.33
C ALA A 177 17.32 -8.40 19.25
N ILE A 178 18.35 -9.18 19.58
CA ILE A 178 19.41 -9.56 18.64
C ILE A 178 18.83 -10.41 17.49
N ILE A 179 18.00 -11.41 17.81
CA ILE A 179 17.36 -12.25 16.78
C ILE A 179 16.48 -11.40 15.86
N SER A 180 15.61 -10.54 16.41
CA SER A 180 14.74 -9.66 15.64
C SER A 180 15.53 -8.69 14.76
N PHE A 181 16.63 -8.12 15.27
CA PHE A 181 17.50 -7.24 14.49
C PHE A 181 18.23 -7.98 13.37
N ALA A 182 18.76 -9.18 13.66
CA ALA A 182 19.37 -10.04 12.64
C ALA A 182 18.37 -10.39 11.53
N LEU A 183 17.11 -10.71 11.89
CA LEU A 183 16.02 -10.92 10.92
C LEU A 183 15.74 -9.66 10.11
N SER A 184 15.82 -8.46 10.72
CA SER A 184 15.66 -7.19 10.00
C SER A 184 16.76 -6.98 8.96
N ILE A 185 18.02 -7.23 9.30
CA ILE A 185 19.16 -7.10 8.38
C ILE A 185 19.03 -8.11 7.22
N TYR A 186 18.80 -9.38 7.56
CA TYR A 186 18.64 -10.45 6.57
C TYR A 186 17.44 -10.19 5.64
N GLY A 187 16.31 -9.80 6.24
CA GLY A 187 15.07 -9.52 5.50
C GLY A 187 15.21 -8.39 4.49
N MET A 188 16.06 -7.39 4.77
CA MET A 188 16.35 -6.31 3.81
C MET A 188 17.00 -6.81 2.50
N GLN A 189 17.67 -7.95 2.55
CA GLN A 189 18.27 -8.57 1.35
C GLN A 189 17.27 -9.46 0.61
N VAL A 190 16.33 -10.09 1.32
CA VAL A 190 15.40 -11.08 0.76
C VAL A 190 14.07 -10.45 0.34
N ASN A 191 13.45 -9.67 1.24
CA ASN A 191 12.14 -9.03 1.01
C ASN A 191 11.99 -7.76 1.85
N LYS A 192 12.30 -6.62 1.26
CA LYS A 192 12.24 -5.31 1.91
C LYS A 192 10.85 -4.98 2.44
N SER A 193 9.80 -5.30 1.68
CA SER A 193 8.43 -5.02 2.09
C SER A 193 8.00 -5.84 3.31
N ALA A 194 8.27 -7.16 3.32
CA ALA A 194 8.02 -7.98 4.51
C ALA A 194 8.79 -7.46 5.72
N THR A 195 10.06 -7.06 5.53
CA THR A 195 10.90 -6.51 6.59
C THR A 195 10.33 -5.23 7.18
N PHE A 196 9.70 -4.39 6.36
CA PHE A 196 9.07 -3.15 6.80
C PHE A 196 7.78 -3.39 7.61
N TYR A 197 6.90 -4.29 7.15
CA TYR A 197 5.56 -4.45 7.72
C TYR A 197 5.46 -5.51 8.82
N MET A 198 6.34 -6.51 8.88
CA MET A 198 6.16 -7.65 9.75
C MET A 198 6.70 -7.42 11.18
N ALA A 199 5.92 -7.83 12.19
CA ALA A 199 6.29 -7.64 13.59
C ALA A 199 7.64 -8.30 13.99
N PRO A 200 8.01 -9.52 13.56
CA PRO A 200 9.28 -10.14 13.94
C PRO A 200 10.52 -9.35 13.54
N THR A 201 10.49 -8.63 12.43
CA THR A 201 11.63 -7.84 11.93
C THR A 201 11.72 -6.44 12.53
N ARG A 202 10.65 -6.00 13.22
CA ARG A 202 10.51 -4.68 13.85
C ARG A 202 10.52 -4.75 15.39
N ALA A 203 10.32 -5.93 15.99
CA ALA A 203 10.18 -6.09 17.44
C ALA A 203 11.41 -5.62 18.21
N TRP A 204 12.61 -5.66 17.62
CA TRP A 204 13.84 -5.20 18.28
C TRP A 204 13.77 -3.71 18.68
N GLU A 205 13.02 -2.88 17.98
CA GLU A 205 12.84 -1.45 18.28
C GLU A 205 12.06 -1.28 19.61
N LEU A 206 10.98 -2.07 19.80
CA LEU A 206 10.26 -2.11 21.07
C LEU A 206 11.13 -2.75 22.17
N LEU A 207 11.91 -3.77 21.84
CA LEU A 207 12.76 -4.47 22.80
C LEU A 207 13.94 -3.62 23.30
N VAL A 208 14.48 -2.69 22.48
CA VAL A 208 15.44 -1.68 22.95
C VAL A 208 14.82 -0.83 24.07
N GLY A 209 13.58 -0.35 23.86
CA GLY A 209 12.84 0.34 24.92
C GLY A 209 12.64 -0.53 26.17
N SER A 210 12.33 -1.81 25.96
CA SER A 210 12.17 -2.78 27.05
C SER A 210 13.46 -3.01 27.84
N ILE A 211 14.63 -3.07 27.18
CA ILE A 211 15.94 -3.20 27.84
C ILE A 211 16.22 -2.00 28.75
N ILE A 212 15.93 -0.79 28.26
CA ILE A 212 16.11 0.44 29.06
C ILE A 212 15.20 0.41 30.29
N ALA A 213 13.98 -0.10 30.19
CA ALA A 213 13.01 -0.22 31.26
C ALA A 213 13.46 -1.17 32.39
N LEU A 214 14.37 -2.11 32.10
CA LEU A 214 14.94 -3.03 33.13
C LEU A 214 15.84 -2.32 34.14
N ASN A 215 16.32 -1.10 33.84
CA ASN A 215 17.25 -0.35 34.67
C ASN A 215 18.49 -1.16 35.08
N VAL A 216 18.98 -2.07 34.21
CA VAL A 216 20.18 -2.88 34.46
C VAL A 216 21.46 -2.00 34.44
N ILE A 217 21.45 -0.98 33.56
CA ILE A 217 22.54 -0.01 33.49
C ILE A 217 22.28 1.07 34.55
N PRO A 218 23.23 1.29 35.47
CA PRO A 218 23.06 2.33 36.46
C PRO A 218 22.86 3.73 35.86
N SER A 219 22.08 4.55 36.56
CA SER A 219 21.87 5.94 36.12
C SER A 219 23.21 6.71 36.17
N ILE A 220 23.45 7.51 35.14
CA ILE A 220 24.64 8.33 35.01
C ILE A 220 24.57 9.46 36.06
N LYS A 221 25.54 9.48 37.00
CA LYS A 221 25.60 10.51 38.01
C LYS A 221 26.20 11.83 37.52
N ASN A 222 27.08 11.76 36.52
CA ASN A 222 27.70 12.94 35.92
C ASN A 222 26.70 13.65 35.03
N ASP A 223 26.30 14.88 35.39
CA ASP A 223 25.31 15.69 34.69
C ASP A 223 25.77 16.09 33.29
N PHE A 224 27.07 16.32 33.09
CA PHE A 224 27.62 16.64 31.78
C PHE A 224 27.49 15.45 30.82
N LEU A 225 27.97 14.27 31.24
CA LEU A 225 27.88 13.06 30.42
C LEU A 225 26.41 12.70 30.10
N ARG A 226 25.54 12.84 31.10
CA ARG A 226 24.12 12.58 30.91
C ARG A 226 23.47 13.55 29.87
N SER A 227 23.82 14.85 29.94
CA SER A 227 23.35 15.86 29.00
C SER A 227 23.93 15.65 27.60
N SER A 228 25.19 15.21 27.50
CA SER A 228 25.85 14.87 26.24
C SER A 228 25.16 13.67 25.55
N ILE A 229 24.79 12.64 26.29
CA ILE A 229 24.04 11.50 25.77
C ILE A 229 22.65 11.93 25.32
N ALA A 230 21.94 12.79 26.04
CA ALA A 230 20.67 13.34 25.63
C ALA A 230 20.78 14.15 24.33
N LEU A 231 21.82 14.99 24.21
CA LEU A 231 22.08 15.77 23.01
C LEU A 231 22.42 14.87 21.82
N LEU A 232 23.26 13.86 22.00
CA LEU A 232 23.57 12.87 20.97
C LEU A 232 22.28 12.15 20.48
N GLY A 233 21.40 11.78 21.40
CA GLY A 233 20.10 11.19 21.08
C GLY A 233 19.24 12.11 20.22
N MET A 234 19.22 13.41 20.55
CA MET A 234 18.49 14.40 19.75
C MET A 234 19.11 14.60 18.37
N VAL A 235 20.44 14.60 18.27
CA VAL A 235 21.17 14.69 16.99
C VAL A 235 20.85 13.48 16.11
N PHE A 236 20.81 12.27 16.65
CA PHE A 236 20.48 11.07 15.89
C PHE A 236 19.05 11.12 15.35
N ILE A 237 18.10 11.55 16.16
CA ILE A 237 16.70 11.75 15.70
C ILE A 237 16.64 12.85 14.65
N GLY A 238 17.25 14.01 14.91
CA GLY A 238 17.24 15.12 13.96
C GLY A 238 17.87 14.74 12.62
N TYR A 239 19.04 14.09 12.64
CA TYR A 239 19.67 13.58 11.44
C TYR A 239 18.74 12.65 10.65
N SER A 240 18.09 11.70 11.33
CA SER A 240 17.18 10.75 10.68
C SER A 240 15.97 11.48 10.06
N VAL A 241 15.37 12.43 10.76
CA VAL A 241 14.18 13.17 10.31
C VAL A 241 14.48 14.06 9.10
N PHE A 242 15.64 14.73 9.08
CA PHE A 242 15.94 15.76 8.08
C PHE A 242 16.73 15.24 6.86
N PHE A 243 17.48 14.13 7.00
CA PHE A 243 18.38 13.66 5.96
C PHE A 243 18.04 12.26 5.40
N PHE A 244 17.21 11.46 6.06
CA PHE A 244 16.72 10.25 5.44
C PHE A 244 15.70 10.59 4.35
N THR A 245 15.60 9.71 3.36
CA THR A 245 14.69 9.84 2.22
C THR A 245 14.07 8.48 1.89
N GLU A 246 13.14 8.44 0.98
CA GLU A 246 12.57 7.18 0.46
C GLU A 246 13.62 6.26 -0.19
N ALA A 247 14.76 6.82 -0.65
CA ALA A 247 15.87 6.04 -1.17
C ALA A 247 16.74 5.38 -0.08
N THR A 248 16.60 5.79 1.19
CA THR A 248 17.36 5.20 2.30
C THR A 248 16.91 3.74 2.50
N PRO A 249 17.85 2.75 2.50
CA PRO A 249 17.50 1.34 2.76
C PRO A 249 16.96 1.17 4.19
N PHE A 250 15.65 1.10 4.32
CA PHE A 250 14.96 1.12 5.62
C PHE A 250 13.98 -0.07 5.75
N PRO A 251 13.85 -0.71 6.95
CA PRO A 251 14.47 -0.36 8.23
C PRO A 251 15.94 -0.77 8.37
N GLY A 252 16.28 -2.05 8.41
CA GLY A 252 17.64 -2.57 8.51
C GLY A 252 18.53 -1.80 9.50
N THR A 253 19.76 -1.54 9.08
CA THR A 253 20.74 -0.79 9.91
C THR A 253 20.43 0.70 10.02
N ALA A 254 19.70 1.29 9.09
CA ALA A 254 19.34 2.71 9.13
C ALA A 254 18.44 3.03 10.34
N ALA A 255 17.56 2.11 10.73
CA ALA A 255 16.68 2.28 11.88
C ALA A 255 17.44 2.33 13.23
N LEU A 256 18.73 1.93 13.27
CA LEU A 256 19.54 2.08 14.49
C LEU A 256 19.63 3.54 14.95
N LEU A 257 19.73 4.48 14.02
CA LEU A 257 19.89 5.90 14.38
C LEU A 257 18.70 6.43 15.19
N PRO A 258 17.45 6.41 14.69
CA PRO A 258 16.30 6.92 15.44
C PRO A 258 16.01 6.08 16.69
N VAL A 259 16.22 4.76 16.63
CA VAL A 259 16.02 3.86 17.79
C VAL A 259 16.99 4.13 18.90
N LEU A 260 18.30 4.24 18.63
CA LEU A 260 19.31 4.61 19.63
C LEU A 260 19.10 6.04 20.11
N GLY A 261 18.71 6.96 19.22
CA GLY A 261 18.38 8.32 19.59
C GLY A 261 17.28 8.39 20.65
N ALA A 262 16.16 7.70 20.41
CA ALA A 262 15.07 7.59 21.38
C ALA A 262 15.52 6.87 22.67
N GLY A 263 16.32 5.81 22.53
CA GLY A 263 16.89 5.08 23.66
C GLY A 263 17.77 5.96 24.54
N PHE A 264 18.65 6.76 23.97
CA PHE A 264 19.52 7.68 24.72
C PHE A 264 18.72 8.75 25.46
N LEU A 265 17.65 9.28 24.87
CA LEU A 265 16.76 10.23 25.54
C LEU A 265 16.02 9.58 26.72
N LEU A 266 15.48 8.36 26.54
CA LEU A 266 14.82 7.64 27.62
C LEU A 266 15.77 7.29 28.75
N PHE A 267 16.98 6.84 28.42
CA PHE A 267 18.02 6.46 29.40
C PHE A 267 18.56 7.67 30.18
N SER A 268 18.91 8.76 29.49
CA SER A 268 19.44 9.98 30.11
C SER A 268 18.40 10.70 30.98
N GLY A 269 17.12 10.53 30.71
CA GLY A 269 16.03 11.05 31.51
C GLY A 269 15.77 10.29 32.84
N ASN A 270 16.48 9.18 33.11
CA ASN A 270 16.42 8.48 34.40
C ASN A 270 17.33 9.20 35.40
N GLY A 271 16.78 10.14 36.19
CA GLY A 271 17.52 10.92 37.18
C GLY A 271 17.11 12.41 37.14
N ASN A 272 18.11 13.32 37.31
CA ASN A 272 17.85 14.75 37.19
C ASN A 272 17.58 15.15 35.74
N SER A 273 16.82 16.23 35.53
CA SER A 273 16.48 16.72 34.21
C SER A 273 17.70 17.22 33.44
N THR A 274 17.89 16.75 32.19
CA THR A 274 18.90 17.27 31.26
C THR A 274 18.38 18.54 30.56
N ALA A 275 19.25 19.32 29.90
CA ALA A 275 18.84 20.47 29.10
C ALA A 275 17.82 20.07 28.01
N VAL A 276 18.08 18.98 27.27
CA VAL A 276 17.16 18.43 26.29
C VAL A 276 15.84 17.99 26.93
N GLY A 277 15.91 17.30 28.11
CA GLY A 277 14.72 16.92 28.85
C GLY A 277 13.85 18.09 29.29
N LYS A 278 14.46 19.25 29.64
CA LYS A 278 13.74 20.49 29.96
C LYS A 278 13.02 21.05 28.73
N VAL A 279 13.66 21.04 27.55
CA VAL A 279 13.03 21.46 26.29
C VAL A 279 11.86 20.55 25.93
N LEU A 280 12.06 19.22 26.01
CA LEU A 280 10.99 18.26 25.77
C LEU A 280 9.82 18.37 26.77
N SER A 281 10.10 18.84 27.99
CA SER A 281 9.08 19.08 29.02
C SER A 281 8.36 20.42 28.88
N PHE A 282 8.64 21.20 27.84
CA PHE A 282 7.94 22.46 27.58
C PHE A 282 6.47 22.22 27.22
N ARG A 283 5.56 23.00 27.78
CA ARG A 283 4.11 22.79 27.72
C ARG A 283 3.55 22.43 26.34
N PRO A 284 3.89 23.12 25.25
CA PRO A 284 3.39 22.78 23.91
C PRO A 284 3.79 21.38 23.45
N PHE A 285 5.05 20.97 23.70
CA PHE A 285 5.49 19.60 23.38
C PHE A 285 4.76 18.56 24.20
N VAL A 286 4.62 18.79 25.50
CA VAL A 286 3.88 17.89 26.39
C VAL A 286 2.42 17.77 25.95
N PHE A 287 1.77 18.87 25.63
CA PHE A 287 0.39 18.85 25.14
C PHE A 287 0.25 18.07 23.83
N THR A 288 1.12 18.35 22.85
CA THR A 288 1.15 17.62 21.56
C THR A 288 1.40 16.13 21.79
N GLY A 289 2.29 15.76 22.73
CA GLY A 289 2.53 14.38 23.11
C GLY A 289 1.33 13.69 23.76
N LEU A 290 0.53 14.40 24.55
CA LEU A 290 -0.70 13.88 25.15
C LEU A 290 -1.76 13.55 24.10
N ILE A 291 -1.90 14.36 23.06
CA ILE A 291 -2.83 14.15 21.95
C ILE A 291 -2.23 13.32 20.79
N SER A 292 -0.95 12.90 20.90
CA SER A 292 -0.21 12.30 19.78
C SER A 292 -0.87 11.05 19.18
N TYR A 293 -1.61 10.28 19.98
CA TYR A 293 -2.33 9.11 19.47
C TYR A 293 -3.49 9.50 18.56
N SER A 294 -4.33 10.45 18.97
CA SER A 294 -5.37 11.01 18.11
C SER A 294 -4.76 11.68 16.86
N LEU A 295 -3.67 12.47 17.03
CA LEU A 295 -2.95 13.08 15.90
C LEU A 295 -2.47 12.04 14.89
N TYR A 296 -1.88 10.95 15.37
CA TYR A 296 -1.43 9.85 14.52
C TYR A 296 -2.58 9.15 13.80
N LEU A 297 -3.74 8.98 14.42
CA LEU A 297 -4.86 8.31 13.80
C LEU A 297 -5.60 9.19 12.77
N TRP A 298 -5.75 10.49 13.03
CA TRP A 298 -6.53 11.39 12.17
C TRP A 298 -5.73 11.98 11.00
N HIS A 299 -4.39 12.15 11.13
CA HIS A 299 -3.62 12.84 10.09
C HIS A 299 -3.69 12.17 8.73
N TRP A 300 -3.54 10.86 8.71
CA TRP A 300 -3.42 10.11 7.46
C TRP A 300 -4.73 10.06 6.66
N PRO A 301 -5.90 9.67 7.23
CA PRO A 301 -7.15 9.71 6.49
C PRO A 301 -7.49 11.10 5.96
N LEU A 302 -7.26 12.16 6.75
CA LEU A 302 -7.53 13.53 6.31
C LEU A 302 -6.66 13.93 5.13
N LEU A 303 -5.37 13.59 5.13
CA LEU A 303 -4.47 13.83 4.01
C LEU A 303 -4.86 13.02 2.77
N VAL A 304 -5.18 11.73 2.93
CA VAL A 304 -5.57 10.86 1.81
C VAL A 304 -6.85 11.37 1.16
N PHE A 305 -7.90 11.62 1.94
CA PHE A 305 -9.16 12.11 1.37
C PHE A 305 -9.02 13.49 0.73
N SER A 306 -8.18 14.36 1.28
CA SER A 306 -7.92 15.66 0.66
C SER A 306 -7.21 15.52 -0.69
N LYS A 307 -6.14 14.72 -0.77
CA LYS A 307 -5.44 14.46 -2.03
C LYS A 307 -6.37 13.80 -3.06
N TYR A 308 -7.18 12.84 -2.62
CA TYR A 308 -8.15 12.17 -3.47
C TYR A 308 -9.22 13.13 -4.00
N TYR A 309 -9.75 14.01 -3.14
CA TYR A 309 -10.75 15.02 -3.51
C TYR A 309 -10.22 16.06 -4.50
N PHE A 310 -9.00 16.56 -4.28
CA PHE A 310 -8.38 17.55 -5.17
C PHE A 310 -7.75 16.93 -6.41
N MET A 311 -7.52 15.61 -6.42
CA MET A 311 -6.87 14.87 -7.51
C MET A 311 -5.47 15.41 -7.88
N ARG A 312 -4.80 16.06 -6.98
CA ARG A 312 -3.46 16.64 -7.13
C ARG A 312 -2.76 16.75 -5.78
N THR A 313 -1.49 17.08 -5.83
CA THR A 313 -0.77 17.50 -4.63
C THR A 313 -1.40 18.77 -4.05
N LEU A 314 -1.47 18.81 -2.71
CA LEU A 314 -2.00 19.97 -2.00
C LEU A 314 -1.07 21.17 -2.17
N THR A 315 -1.64 22.36 -2.36
CA THR A 315 -0.91 23.62 -2.30
C THR A 315 -0.47 23.92 -0.86
N PRO A 316 0.55 24.78 -0.63
CA PRO A 316 0.99 25.12 0.71
C PRO A 316 -0.13 25.63 1.64
N PRO A 317 -1.06 26.53 1.21
CA PRO A 317 -2.19 26.93 2.06
C PRO A 317 -3.14 25.77 2.41
N GLU A 318 -3.43 24.89 1.45
CA GLU A 318 -4.26 23.69 1.69
C GLU A 318 -3.59 22.75 2.67
N THR A 319 -2.27 22.53 2.53
CA THR A 319 -1.48 21.70 3.46
C THR A 319 -1.56 22.27 4.88
N VAL A 320 -1.38 23.57 5.06
CA VAL A 320 -1.55 24.24 6.36
C VAL A 320 -2.97 24.08 6.89
N GLY A 321 -3.98 24.25 6.03
CA GLY A 321 -5.39 24.04 6.39
C GLY A 321 -5.66 22.61 6.88
N ILE A 322 -5.16 21.59 6.19
CA ILE A 322 -5.35 20.19 6.58
C ILE A 322 -4.59 19.86 7.87
N ILE A 323 -3.37 20.35 8.03
CA ILE A 323 -2.62 20.21 9.29
C ILE A 323 -3.42 20.84 10.44
N THR A 324 -3.93 22.05 10.27
CA THR A 324 -4.74 22.75 11.28
C THR A 324 -6.01 21.95 11.60
N LEU A 325 -6.73 21.47 10.59
CA LEU A 325 -7.91 20.62 10.74
C LEU A 325 -7.56 19.35 11.51
N THR A 326 -6.42 18.72 11.20
CA THR A 326 -5.93 17.54 11.90
C THR A 326 -5.74 17.81 13.40
N PHE A 327 -5.15 18.94 13.77
CA PHE A 327 -5.02 19.33 15.19
C PHE A 327 -6.39 19.54 15.84
N ILE A 328 -7.29 20.28 15.21
CA ILE A 328 -8.64 20.55 15.75
C ILE A 328 -9.40 19.23 16.00
N VAL A 329 -9.44 18.34 15.00
CA VAL A 329 -10.14 17.06 15.11
C VAL A 329 -9.49 16.18 16.18
N SER A 330 -8.15 16.16 16.24
CA SER A 330 -7.40 15.35 17.21
C SER A 330 -7.59 15.83 18.64
N ILE A 331 -7.59 17.15 18.88
CA ILE A 331 -7.89 17.73 20.19
C ILE A 331 -9.32 17.37 20.59
N SER A 332 -10.27 17.53 19.68
CA SER A 332 -11.68 17.18 19.94
C SER A 332 -11.84 15.69 20.23
N SER A 333 -11.21 14.82 19.46
CA SER A 333 -11.20 13.38 19.68
C SER A 333 -10.60 13.03 21.05
N TRP A 334 -9.46 13.62 21.39
CA TRP A 334 -8.81 13.41 22.68
C TRP A 334 -9.70 13.87 23.85
N MET A 335 -10.28 15.08 23.77
CA MET A 335 -11.09 15.66 24.85
C MET A 335 -12.42 14.92 25.04
N PHE A 336 -13.16 14.71 23.95
CA PHE A 336 -14.56 14.26 24.02
C PHE A 336 -14.72 12.74 23.86
N ILE A 337 -13.72 12.05 23.28
CA ILE A 337 -13.80 10.61 23.03
C ILE A 337 -12.82 9.83 23.92
N GLU A 338 -11.52 10.16 23.94
CA GLU A 338 -10.54 9.38 24.71
C GLU A 338 -10.66 9.58 26.22
N GLN A 339 -10.70 10.84 26.67
CA GLN A 339 -10.69 11.16 28.12
C GLN A 339 -11.87 10.53 28.90
N PRO A 340 -13.11 10.50 28.38
CA PRO A 340 -14.23 9.85 29.05
C PRO A 340 -14.03 8.35 29.34
N PHE A 341 -13.21 7.65 28.57
CA PHE A 341 -12.90 6.23 28.82
C PHE A 341 -11.72 6.02 29.78
N ARG A 342 -10.91 7.06 30.01
CA ARG A 342 -9.65 6.98 30.78
C ARG A 342 -9.73 7.68 32.15
N GLY A 343 -10.73 8.51 32.37
CA GLY A 343 -10.91 9.33 33.55
C GLY A 343 -11.22 8.54 34.84
N LYS A 344 -11.41 9.26 35.97
CA LYS A 344 -11.73 8.65 37.28
C LYS A 344 -13.08 7.92 37.30
N ALA A 345 -14.04 8.36 36.50
CA ALA A 345 -15.35 7.73 36.30
C ALA A 345 -15.52 7.33 34.83
N PRO A 346 -14.84 6.26 34.39
CA PRO A 346 -14.79 5.93 32.97
C PRO A 346 -16.11 5.36 32.47
N ILE A 347 -16.47 5.70 31.23
CA ILE A 347 -17.54 5.02 30.48
C ILE A 347 -17.25 3.50 30.51
N PHE A 348 -18.30 2.70 30.75
CA PHE A 348 -18.18 1.26 31.00
C PHE A 348 -17.28 0.92 32.21
N ALA A 349 -17.57 1.45 33.38
CA ALA A 349 -16.84 1.16 34.63
C ALA A 349 -16.64 -0.35 34.87
N LYS A 350 -17.65 -1.19 34.54
CA LYS A 350 -17.54 -2.66 34.66
C LYS A 350 -16.77 -3.26 33.49
N ARG A 351 -15.66 -3.98 33.77
CA ARG A 351 -14.78 -4.64 32.77
C ARG A 351 -15.57 -5.49 31.77
N ARG A 352 -16.53 -6.30 32.23
CA ARG A 352 -17.31 -7.17 31.32
C ARG A 352 -18.09 -6.36 30.28
N ARG A 353 -18.68 -5.22 30.66
CA ARG A 353 -19.38 -4.33 29.71
C ARG A 353 -18.41 -3.69 28.71
N LEU A 354 -17.22 -3.29 29.18
CA LEU A 354 -16.18 -2.76 28.28
C LEU A 354 -15.76 -3.79 27.24
N PHE A 355 -15.43 -5.02 27.65
CA PHE A 355 -15.02 -6.07 26.73
C PHE A 355 -16.14 -6.47 25.77
N ALA A 356 -17.38 -6.59 26.25
CA ALA A 356 -18.53 -6.89 25.39
C ALA A 356 -18.78 -5.78 24.36
N ALA A 357 -18.78 -4.52 24.77
CA ALA A 357 -18.95 -3.38 23.87
C ALA A 357 -17.81 -3.29 22.83
N SER A 358 -16.56 -3.48 23.27
CA SER A 358 -15.39 -3.47 22.37
C SER A 358 -15.42 -4.63 21.38
N GLY A 359 -15.79 -5.83 21.84
CA GLY A 359 -15.96 -7.00 20.96
C GLY A 359 -17.08 -6.81 19.93
N LEU A 360 -18.20 -6.18 20.35
CA LEU A 360 -19.31 -5.87 19.44
C LEU A 360 -18.88 -4.87 18.36
N VAL A 361 -18.23 -3.77 18.73
CA VAL A 361 -17.79 -2.74 17.78
C VAL A 361 -16.76 -3.33 16.80
N MET A 362 -15.83 -4.16 17.29
CA MET A 362 -14.87 -4.89 16.47
C MET A 362 -15.60 -5.82 15.48
N ALA A 363 -16.55 -6.62 15.95
CA ALA A 363 -17.31 -7.53 15.11
C ALA A 363 -18.10 -6.78 14.02
N VAL A 364 -18.73 -5.65 14.36
CA VAL A 364 -19.46 -4.81 13.41
C VAL A 364 -18.51 -4.27 12.33
N ALA A 365 -17.32 -3.78 12.69
CA ALA A 365 -16.34 -3.29 11.73
C ALA A 365 -15.86 -4.41 10.79
N VAL A 366 -15.57 -5.59 11.33
CA VAL A 366 -15.14 -6.77 10.53
C VAL A 366 -16.26 -7.21 9.58
N VAL A 367 -17.50 -7.33 10.07
CA VAL A 367 -18.65 -7.73 9.24
C VAL A 367 -18.91 -6.71 8.14
N ALA A 368 -18.88 -5.40 8.46
CA ALA A 368 -19.03 -4.33 7.47
C ALA A 368 -17.93 -4.39 6.38
N GLY A 369 -16.68 -4.57 6.78
CA GLY A 369 -15.56 -4.73 5.84
C GLY A 369 -15.74 -5.96 4.93
N ILE A 370 -16.04 -7.12 5.49
CA ILE A 370 -16.28 -8.35 4.73
C ILE A 370 -17.51 -8.22 3.82
N PHE A 371 -18.57 -7.58 4.28
CA PHE A 371 -19.78 -7.35 3.48
C PHE A 371 -19.48 -6.54 2.22
N VAL A 372 -18.83 -5.38 2.37
CA VAL A 372 -18.45 -4.52 1.25
C VAL A 372 -17.50 -5.27 0.29
N PHE A 373 -16.53 -6.00 0.84
CA PHE A 373 -15.61 -6.80 0.04
C PHE A 373 -16.33 -7.86 -0.80
N LYS A 374 -17.20 -8.68 -0.18
CA LYS A 374 -17.99 -9.72 -0.87
C LYS A 374 -18.98 -9.14 -1.89
N LYS A 375 -19.47 -7.93 -1.68
CA LYS A 375 -20.33 -7.20 -2.61
C LYS A 375 -19.52 -6.42 -3.67
N ASN A 376 -18.23 -6.72 -3.81
CA ASN A 376 -17.32 -6.07 -4.77
C ASN A 376 -17.40 -4.53 -4.73
N GLY A 377 -17.37 -3.93 -3.53
CA GLY A 377 -17.42 -2.47 -3.35
C GLY A 377 -18.81 -1.84 -3.60
N ILE A 378 -19.86 -2.65 -3.71
CA ILE A 378 -21.26 -2.24 -3.88
C ILE A 378 -21.46 -1.33 -5.11
N PRO A 379 -21.29 -1.84 -6.35
CA PRO A 379 -21.47 -1.05 -7.59
C PRO A 379 -22.86 -0.44 -7.72
N THR A 380 -23.87 -1.09 -7.12
CA THR A 380 -25.28 -0.63 -7.17
C THR A 380 -25.51 0.75 -6.58
N ARG A 381 -24.57 1.30 -5.76
CA ARG A 381 -24.65 2.70 -5.30
C ARG A 381 -24.50 3.76 -6.40
N PHE A 382 -24.21 3.36 -7.62
CA PHE A 382 -24.10 4.22 -8.82
C PHE A 382 -25.13 3.88 -9.90
N ALA A 383 -26.20 3.16 -9.54
CA ALA A 383 -27.21 2.69 -10.50
C ALA A 383 -27.93 3.82 -11.26
N ASP A 384 -28.01 5.03 -10.67
CA ASP A 384 -28.59 6.24 -11.27
C ASP A 384 -27.73 6.84 -12.39
N SER A 385 -26.43 6.53 -12.45
CA SER A 385 -25.54 6.94 -13.52
C SER A 385 -25.15 5.74 -14.36
N LYS A 386 -25.83 5.55 -15.50
CA LYS A 386 -25.56 4.43 -16.42
C LYS A 386 -24.08 4.35 -16.81
N MET A 387 -23.43 5.49 -17.06
CA MET A 387 -22.05 5.56 -17.48
C MET A 387 -21.09 5.13 -16.35
N ILE A 388 -21.23 5.70 -15.14
CA ILE A 388 -20.40 5.35 -13.98
C ILE A 388 -20.63 3.89 -13.60
N PHE A 389 -21.90 3.46 -13.54
CA PHE A 389 -22.24 2.07 -13.21
C PHE A 389 -21.65 1.06 -14.19
N ALA A 390 -21.64 1.38 -15.49
CA ALA A 390 -21.09 0.50 -16.53
C ALA A 390 -19.58 0.27 -16.33
N VAL A 391 -18.80 1.34 -16.01
CA VAL A 391 -17.37 1.23 -15.74
C VAL A 391 -17.12 0.48 -14.44
N GLU A 392 -17.83 0.84 -13.37
CA GLU A 392 -17.67 0.26 -12.03
C GLU A 392 -18.10 -1.21 -11.93
N SER A 393 -18.96 -1.67 -12.85
CA SER A 393 -19.38 -3.07 -12.94
C SER A 393 -18.66 -3.84 -14.05
N ASP A 394 -17.66 -3.24 -14.67
CA ASP A 394 -16.97 -3.83 -15.81
C ASP A 394 -16.36 -5.20 -15.45
N PRO A 395 -16.70 -6.27 -16.20
CA PRO A 395 -16.21 -7.61 -15.93
C PRO A 395 -14.70 -7.77 -16.08
N VAL A 396 -14.01 -6.87 -16.80
CA VAL A 396 -12.53 -6.89 -16.90
C VAL A 396 -11.87 -6.84 -15.53
N TRP A 397 -12.52 -6.22 -14.55
CA TRP A 397 -11.99 -6.10 -13.19
C TRP A 397 -12.54 -7.10 -12.17
N LYS A 398 -13.31 -8.09 -12.61
CA LYS A 398 -13.74 -9.14 -11.68
C LYS A 398 -12.58 -10.09 -11.38
N PRO A 399 -12.41 -10.49 -10.08
CA PRO A 399 -11.33 -11.41 -9.69
C PRO A 399 -11.29 -12.70 -10.50
N GLU A 400 -12.46 -13.18 -10.95
CA GLU A 400 -12.56 -14.39 -11.77
C GLU A 400 -11.94 -14.22 -13.16
N THR A 401 -11.92 -12.98 -13.70
CA THR A 401 -11.25 -12.68 -14.97
C THR A 401 -9.77 -12.37 -14.79
N TRP A 402 -9.35 -11.95 -13.58
CA TRP A 402 -7.96 -11.71 -13.23
C TRP A 402 -7.18 -12.99 -12.97
N ALA A 403 -7.86 -14.05 -12.59
CA ALA A 403 -7.30 -15.40 -12.54
C ALA A 403 -7.02 -15.98 -13.92
N GLY A 404 -7.10 -15.15 -14.97
CA GLY A 404 -6.82 -15.50 -16.35
C GLY A 404 -5.39 -15.94 -16.56
N GLY A 405 -5.11 -17.20 -16.24
CA GLY A 405 -3.83 -17.81 -16.48
C GLY A 405 -2.80 -17.58 -15.37
N SER A 406 -3.24 -17.54 -14.10
CA SER A 406 -2.28 -17.56 -13.00
C SER A 406 -1.46 -18.83 -13.05
N LEU A 407 -0.14 -18.68 -12.94
CA LEU A 407 0.75 -19.78 -12.61
C LEU A 407 0.47 -20.19 -11.18
N VAL A 408 -0.27 -21.29 -10.98
CA VAL A 408 -0.44 -21.92 -9.66
C VAL A 408 0.55 -23.08 -9.59
N GLY A 409 1.71 -22.83 -9.00
CA GLY A 409 2.80 -23.80 -8.95
C GLY A 409 3.38 -24.09 -10.35
N LYS A 410 3.52 -25.36 -10.72
CA LYS A 410 4.02 -25.77 -12.05
C LYS A 410 2.96 -25.80 -13.15
N ASN A 411 1.72 -25.38 -12.89
CA ASN A 411 0.61 -25.51 -13.84
C ASN A 411 0.17 -24.14 -14.36
N VAL A 412 0.14 -24.00 -15.68
CA VAL A 412 -0.47 -22.87 -16.38
C VAL A 412 -1.97 -23.14 -16.50
N ASN A 413 -2.81 -22.33 -15.88
CA ASN A 413 -4.28 -22.41 -15.95
C ASN A 413 -4.83 -21.29 -16.84
N PRO A 414 -4.88 -21.45 -18.15
CA PRO A 414 -5.35 -20.42 -19.05
C PRO A 414 -6.87 -20.31 -19.05
N VAL A 415 -7.40 -19.09 -19.22
CA VAL A 415 -8.82 -18.85 -19.43
C VAL A 415 -9.13 -18.88 -20.92
N LYS A 416 -10.25 -19.50 -21.32
CA LYS A 416 -10.67 -19.56 -22.73
C LYS A 416 -11.22 -18.23 -23.21
N LEU A 417 -10.85 -17.86 -24.44
CA LEU A 417 -11.37 -16.71 -25.20
C LEU A 417 -12.11 -17.19 -26.45
N GLY A 418 -13.03 -16.39 -26.96
CA GLY A 418 -13.77 -16.67 -28.19
C GLY A 418 -14.86 -17.70 -28.00
N ASN A 419 -15.00 -18.64 -28.93
CA ASN A 419 -16.04 -19.68 -28.90
C ASN A 419 -15.58 -20.88 -28.01
N PRO A 420 -16.21 -21.13 -26.84
CA PRO A 420 -15.75 -22.17 -25.92
C PRO A 420 -15.91 -23.60 -26.44
N LYS A 421 -16.73 -23.81 -27.48
CA LYS A 421 -16.99 -25.11 -28.10
C LYS A 421 -15.93 -25.52 -29.13
N ILE A 422 -15.05 -24.57 -29.52
CA ILE A 422 -14.03 -24.78 -30.56
C ILE A 422 -12.69 -25.03 -29.89
N LYS A 423 -11.85 -25.83 -30.55
CA LYS A 423 -10.49 -26.10 -30.11
C LYS A 423 -9.64 -24.81 -30.17
N PRO A 424 -8.89 -24.46 -29.12
CA PRO A 424 -8.08 -23.26 -29.12
C PRO A 424 -7.00 -23.29 -30.20
N SER A 425 -6.86 -22.19 -30.93
CA SER A 425 -5.90 -22.00 -32.02
C SER A 425 -4.92 -20.81 -31.78
N PHE A 426 -5.17 -20.00 -30.77
CA PHE A 426 -4.31 -18.88 -30.40
C PHE A 426 -4.16 -18.74 -28.88
N VAL A 427 -3.14 -18.02 -28.47
CA VAL A 427 -2.96 -17.59 -27.08
C VAL A 427 -2.66 -16.10 -27.05
N LEU A 428 -3.37 -15.36 -26.17
CA LEU A 428 -3.05 -13.99 -25.78
C LEU A 428 -2.18 -14.06 -24.52
N TRP A 429 -0.93 -13.61 -24.62
CA TRP A 429 0.01 -13.61 -23.50
C TRP A 429 0.48 -12.20 -23.21
N GLY A 430 0.39 -11.77 -21.92
CA GLY A 430 0.81 -10.43 -21.54
C GLY A 430 0.54 -10.05 -20.10
N ASP A 431 0.50 -8.75 -19.87
CA ASP A 431 0.22 -8.13 -18.57
C ASP A 431 -1.26 -7.69 -18.45
N SER A 432 -1.53 -6.67 -17.62
CA SER A 432 -2.85 -6.08 -17.46
C SER A 432 -3.43 -5.46 -18.74
N HIS A 433 -2.58 -4.99 -19.66
CA HIS A 433 -3.03 -4.47 -20.94
C HIS A 433 -3.55 -5.58 -21.87
N ALA A 434 -2.93 -6.77 -21.85
CA ALA A 434 -3.46 -7.94 -22.53
C ALA A 434 -4.86 -8.30 -21.98
N GLN A 435 -5.03 -8.23 -20.68
CA GLN A 435 -6.31 -8.48 -20.04
C GLN A 435 -7.35 -7.43 -20.44
N ALA A 436 -7.01 -6.15 -20.44
CA ALA A 436 -7.87 -5.06 -20.86
C ALA A 436 -8.34 -5.21 -22.33
N LEU A 437 -7.51 -5.77 -23.21
CA LEU A 437 -7.82 -6.04 -24.60
C LEU A 437 -8.61 -7.33 -24.82
N SER A 438 -8.67 -8.23 -23.84
CA SER A 438 -9.25 -9.56 -24.01
C SER A 438 -10.74 -9.59 -24.35
N PRO A 439 -11.63 -8.68 -23.87
CA PRO A 439 -13.04 -8.67 -24.26
C PRO A 439 -13.24 -8.44 -25.78
N GLY A 440 -12.55 -7.43 -26.31
CA GLY A 440 -12.62 -7.12 -27.74
C GLY A 440 -12.04 -8.23 -28.62
N LEU A 441 -10.86 -8.74 -28.25
CA LEU A 441 -10.25 -9.87 -28.94
C LEU A 441 -11.15 -11.14 -28.90
N SER A 442 -11.73 -11.43 -27.74
CA SER A 442 -12.66 -12.55 -27.57
C SER A 442 -13.91 -12.41 -28.42
N SER A 443 -14.47 -11.18 -28.51
CA SER A 443 -15.64 -10.88 -29.37
C SER A 443 -15.33 -11.13 -30.83
N VAL A 444 -14.18 -10.65 -31.32
CA VAL A 444 -13.75 -10.89 -32.72
C VAL A 444 -13.49 -12.38 -32.96
N ALA A 445 -12.75 -13.05 -32.10
CA ALA A 445 -12.49 -14.48 -32.24
C ALA A 445 -13.79 -15.29 -32.30
N LYS A 446 -14.79 -14.92 -31.49
CA LYS A 446 -16.11 -15.57 -31.52
C LYS A 446 -16.83 -15.35 -32.88
N ARG A 447 -16.78 -14.13 -33.44
CA ARG A 447 -17.36 -13.81 -34.76
C ARG A 447 -16.74 -14.63 -35.89
N TYR A 448 -15.42 -14.87 -35.83
CA TYR A 448 -14.69 -15.66 -36.83
C TYR A 448 -14.68 -17.17 -36.51
N GLY A 449 -15.48 -17.64 -35.54
CA GLY A 449 -15.53 -19.06 -35.18
C GLY A 449 -14.20 -19.58 -34.64
N ARG A 450 -13.43 -18.75 -33.92
CA ARG A 450 -12.12 -19.10 -33.32
C ARG A 450 -12.20 -19.16 -31.80
N SER A 451 -11.30 -19.92 -31.25
CA SER A 451 -11.09 -20.01 -29.80
C SER A 451 -9.59 -19.90 -29.47
N GLY A 452 -9.30 -19.42 -28.29
CA GLY A 452 -7.94 -19.30 -27.78
C GLY A 452 -7.90 -19.29 -26.26
N PHE A 453 -6.74 -18.98 -25.76
CA PHE A 453 -6.48 -18.82 -24.33
C PHE A 453 -5.94 -17.43 -24.02
N ILE A 454 -6.16 -16.94 -22.80
CA ILE A 454 -5.39 -15.84 -22.24
C ILE A 454 -4.52 -16.36 -21.10
N ILE A 455 -3.26 -15.90 -21.09
CA ILE A 455 -2.28 -16.03 -20.00
C ILE A 455 -1.84 -14.61 -19.68
N SER A 456 -2.27 -14.06 -18.54
CA SER A 456 -1.94 -12.70 -18.15
C SER A 456 -1.62 -12.60 -16.67
N ARG A 457 -0.67 -11.71 -16.35
CA ARG A 457 -0.34 -11.35 -14.98
C ARG A 457 -0.05 -9.86 -14.92
N GLY A 458 -0.82 -9.13 -14.10
CA GLY A 458 -0.67 -7.69 -13.97
C GLY A 458 0.76 -7.26 -13.62
N GLY A 459 1.29 -6.30 -14.37
CA GLY A 459 2.66 -5.82 -14.23
C GLY A 459 3.76 -6.72 -14.76
N PHE A 460 3.44 -7.91 -15.28
CA PHE A 460 4.40 -8.87 -15.82
C PHE A 460 4.29 -8.94 -17.35
N PRO A 461 5.10 -8.19 -18.10
CA PRO A 461 5.10 -8.28 -19.54
C PRO A 461 5.52 -9.70 -19.99
N PRO A 462 5.16 -10.15 -21.22
CA PRO A 462 5.48 -11.49 -21.70
C PRO A 462 6.97 -11.61 -22.07
N LEU A 463 7.85 -11.24 -21.15
CA LEU A 463 9.29 -11.10 -21.32
C LEU A 463 10.03 -11.73 -20.14
N LEU A 464 11.23 -12.25 -20.40
CA LEU A 464 12.20 -12.60 -19.37
C LEU A 464 13.21 -11.45 -19.26
N LEU A 465 13.11 -10.66 -18.20
CA LEU A 465 13.97 -9.51 -17.92
C LEU A 465 15.06 -9.90 -16.92
N ASN A 466 16.32 -9.70 -17.27
CA ASN A 466 17.47 -10.02 -16.44
C ASN A 466 18.12 -8.74 -15.91
N GLY A 467 18.44 -8.70 -14.61
CA GLY A 467 19.21 -7.60 -14.03
C GLY A 467 18.45 -6.26 -13.95
N THR A 468 17.13 -6.26 -14.05
CA THR A 468 16.31 -5.04 -14.00
C THR A 468 15.55 -4.92 -12.69
N THR A 469 15.07 -3.71 -12.39
CA THR A 469 14.16 -3.46 -11.26
C THR A 469 12.68 -3.70 -11.61
N LEU A 470 12.39 -3.98 -12.89
CA LEU A 470 11.04 -4.23 -13.37
C LEU A 470 10.54 -5.60 -12.93
N GLN A 471 9.24 -5.70 -12.67
CA GLN A 471 8.62 -7.00 -12.42
C GLN A 471 8.66 -7.85 -13.67
N SER A 472 9.10 -9.10 -13.53
CA SER A 472 9.16 -10.07 -14.63
C SER A 472 8.89 -11.48 -14.10
N TYR A 473 8.53 -12.37 -15.02
CA TYR A 473 8.48 -13.80 -14.72
C TYR A 473 9.85 -14.29 -14.25
N SER A 474 9.88 -15.22 -13.30
CA SER A 474 11.07 -16.03 -13.07
C SER A 474 11.38 -16.85 -14.32
N LYS A 475 12.64 -17.28 -14.48
CA LYS A 475 13.02 -18.13 -15.61
C LYS A 475 12.14 -19.39 -15.68
N GLN A 476 11.86 -20.01 -14.55
CA GLN A 476 11.02 -21.21 -14.48
C GLN A 476 9.57 -20.93 -14.96
N GLU A 477 8.94 -19.86 -14.48
CA GLU A 477 7.59 -19.47 -14.90
C GLU A 477 7.52 -19.15 -16.40
N PHE A 478 8.53 -18.46 -16.93
CA PHE A 478 8.63 -18.16 -18.34
C PHE A 478 8.76 -19.43 -19.17
N ASP A 479 9.64 -20.35 -18.76
CA ASP A 479 9.85 -21.64 -19.43
C ASP A 479 8.59 -22.53 -19.34
N ASP A 480 7.84 -22.51 -18.23
CA ASP A 480 6.58 -23.24 -18.08
C ASP A 480 5.50 -22.74 -19.06
N ILE A 481 5.44 -21.41 -19.29
CA ILE A 481 4.53 -20.83 -20.30
C ILE A 481 4.95 -21.28 -21.71
N LEU A 482 6.24 -21.24 -22.02
CA LEU A 482 6.74 -21.70 -23.32
C LEU A 482 6.47 -23.19 -23.52
N LEU A 483 6.62 -24.01 -22.48
CA LEU A 483 6.29 -25.45 -22.50
C LEU A 483 4.81 -25.65 -22.77
N PHE A 484 3.92 -24.88 -22.10
CA PHE A 484 2.48 -24.92 -22.38
C PHE A 484 2.19 -24.61 -23.85
N ILE A 485 2.77 -23.55 -24.39
CA ILE A 485 2.57 -23.15 -25.79
C ILE A 485 3.11 -24.23 -26.76
N SER A 486 4.25 -24.86 -26.45
CA SER A 486 4.86 -25.87 -27.32
C SER A 486 4.09 -27.19 -27.30
N SER A 487 3.56 -27.61 -26.15
CA SER A 487 2.82 -28.83 -25.97
C SER A 487 1.44 -28.80 -26.67
N HIS A 488 0.90 -27.60 -26.88
CA HIS A 488 -0.38 -27.40 -27.58
C HIS A 488 -0.13 -27.06 -29.07
N ARG A 489 0.07 -28.07 -29.92
CA ARG A 489 0.41 -27.91 -31.33
C ARG A 489 -0.60 -27.09 -32.14
N ASP A 490 -1.86 -27.03 -31.70
CA ASP A 490 -2.94 -26.28 -32.35
C ASP A 490 -2.86 -24.77 -32.07
N LEU A 491 -2.15 -24.32 -31.05
CA LEU A 491 -1.91 -22.91 -30.76
C LEU A 491 -0.89 -22.34 -31.75
N LYS A 492 -1.32 -22.08 -32.98
CA LYS A 492 -0.45 -21.59 -34.05
C LYS A 492 -0.07 -20.13 -33.87
N THR A 493 -0.95 -19.31 -33.31
CA THR A 493 -0.76 -17.86 -33.15
C THR A 493 -0.54 -17.49 -31.69
N VAL A 494 0.52 -16.76 -31.40
CA VAL A 494 0.81 -16.16 -30.10
C VAL A 494 0.68 -14.64 -30.21
N ILE A 495 -0.27 -14.07 -29.49
CA ILE A 495 -0.56 -12.64 -29.45
C ILE A 495 0.09 -12.10 -28.18
N LEU A 496 1.07 -11.22 -28.33
CA LEU A 496 1.79 -10.59 -27.22
C LEU A 496 1.26 -9.16 -27.05
N ALA A 497 0.74 -8.84 -25.86
CA ALA A 497 0.23 -7.52 -25.52
C ALA A 497 0.67 -7.12 -24.10
N ALA A 498 1.20 -5.92 -23.95
CA ALA A 498 1.67 -5.40 -22.67
C ALA A 498 1.72 -3.87 -22.67
N SER A 499 1.92 -3.27 -21.50
CA SER A 499 2.38 -1.91 -21.38
C SER A 499 3.85 -1.84 -21.84
N TRP A 500 4.08 -1.72 -23.14
CA TRP A 500 5.40 -1.72 -23.73
C TRP A 500 6.16 -0.45 -23.38
N GLY A 501 7.24 -0.58 -22.63
CA GLY A 501 8.16 0.51 -22.34
C GLY A 501 8.21 0.92 -20.87
N GLY A 502 9.38 1.29 -20.44
CA GLY A 502 9.72 1.93 -19.17
C GLY A 502 11.01 2.70 -19.39
N ASP A 503 11.17 3.84 -18.72
CA ASP A 503 12.37 4.68 -18.86
C ASP A 503 13.62 4.03 -18.25
N LYS A 504 13.44 3.04 -17.37
CA LYS A 504 14.53 2.30 -16.71
C LYS A 504 14.78 0.99 -17.46
N ASP A 505 16.05 0.70 -17.70
CA ASP A 505 16.53 -0.54 -18.33
C ASP A 505 16.02 -0.78 -19.78
N ARG A 506 15.84 0.31 -20.54
CA ARG A 506 15.27 0.29 -21.89
C ARG A 506 15.96 -0.72 -22.83
N ALA A 507 17.28 -0.78 -22.83
CA ALA A 507 18.04 -1.68 -23.70
C ALA A 507 17.75 -3.16 -23.40
N GLU A 508 17.69 -3.54 -22.12
CA GLU A 508 17.35 -4.92 -21.73
C GLU A 508 15.89 -5.25 -22.09
N TYR A 509 14.99 -4.30 -21.93
CA TYR A 509 13.59 -4.46 -22.30
C TYR A 509 13.43 -4.72 -23.81
N GLU A 510 14.06 -3.91 -24.65
CA GLU A 510 14.08 -4.04 -26.12
C GLU A 510 14.69 -5.39 -26.55
N ASN A 511 15.83 -5.77 -25.97
CA ASN A 511 16.47 -7.06 -26.20
C ASN A 511 15.60 -8.25 -25.79
N SER A 512 14.84 -8.11 -24.71
CA SER A 512 13.93 -9.16 -24.24
C SER A 512 12.73 -9.37 -25.17
N ILE A 513 12.22 -8.32 -25.80
CA ILE A 513 11.20 -8.44 -26.85
C ILE A 513 11.75 -9.29 -28.01
N HIS A 514 12.97 -8.97 -28.50
CA HIS A 514 13.63 -9.76 -29.54
C HIS A 514 13.78 -11.23 -29.16
N ARG A 515 14.33 -11.50 -27.95
CA ARG A 515 14.51 -12.89 -27.46
C ARG A 515 13.21 -13.67 -27.41
N THR A 516 12.14 -13.07 -26.85
CA THR A 516 10.83 -13.72 -26.74
C THR A 516 10.24 -14.03 -28.10
N VAL A 517 10.23 -13.06 -29.02
CA VAL A 517 9.68 -13.25 -30.38
C VAL A 517 10.48 -14.31 -31.15
N HIS A 518 11.82 -14.23 -31.15
CA HIS A 518 12.64 -15.24 -31.80
C HIS A 518 12.42 -16.64 -31.24
N LYS A 519 12.24 -16.77 -29.91
CA LYS A 519 11.95 -18.06 -29.28
C LYS A 519 10.62 -18.63 -29.76
N LEU A 520 9.57 -17.82 -29.84
CA LEU A 520 8.26 -18.26 -30.31
C LEU A 520 8.27 -18.65 -31.81
N VAL A 521 8.94 -17.85 -32.63
CA VAL A 521 9.10 -18.16 -34.07
C VAL A 521 9.88 -19.46 -34.26
N SER A 522 10.95 -19.71 -33.48
CA SER A 522 11.71 -20.96 -33.53
C SER A 522 10.90 -22.19 -33.10
N MET A 523 9.79 -21.98 -32.38
CA MET A 523 8.82 -23.01 -31.98
C MET A 523 7.68 -23.18 -33.00
N ASP A 524 7.85 -22.69 -34.24
CA ASP A 524 6.87 -22.72 -35.33
C ASP A 524 5.55 -22.01 -34.99
N ARG A 525 5.65 -20.83 -34.32
CA ARG A 525 4.49 -20.00 -33.99
C ARG A 525 4.50 -18.68 -34.80
N ASP A 526 3.33 -18.27 -35.26
CA ASP A 526 3.12 -16.93 -35.74
C ASP A 526 2.94 -15.99 -34.56
N VAL A 527 3.62 -14.85 -34.56
CA VAL A 527 3.61 -13.89 -33.46
C VAL A 527 2.88 -12.62 -33.90
N VAL A 528 1.93 -12.19 -33.07
CA VAL A 528 1.26 -10.90 -33.24
C VAL A 528 1.68 -10.00 -32.08
N LEU A 529 2.38 -8.91 -32.38
CA LEU A 529 2.72 -7.87 -31.43
C LEU A 529 1.60 -6.83 -31.40
N VAL A 530 0.95 -6.65 -30.28
CA VAL A 530 -0.11 -5.67 -30.10
C VAL A 530 0.49 -4.42 -29.46
N GLY A 531 0.41 -3.29 -30.16
CA GLY A 531 0.80 -1.99 -29.62
C GLY A 531 -0.02 -1.62 -28.41
N ASP A 532 0.57 -0.80 -27.56
CA ASP A 532 -0.10 -0.30 -26.37
C ASP A 532 -1.16 0.76 -26.71
N VAL A 533 -2.04 1.03 -25.77
CA VAL A 533 -2.96 2.19 -25.85
C VAL A 533 -2.36 3.37 -25.09
N PRO A 534 -2.69 4.62 -25.48
CA PRO A 534 -2.16 5.81 -24.82
C PRO A 534 -2.52 5.87 -23.34
N ARG A 535 -1.55 6.22 -22.52
CA ARG A 535 -1.79 6.54 -21.11
C ARG A 535 -2.23 7.99 -20.99
N MET A 536 -3.34 8.22 -20.30
CA MET A 536 -3.83 9.56 -20.01
C MET A 536 -2.97 10.26 -18.97
N LYS A 537 -2.82 11.57 -19.09
CA LYS A 537 -2.10 12.41 -18.11
C LYS A 537 -2.82 12.47 -16.76
N TYR A 538 -4.14 12.25 -16.78
CA TYR A 538 -5.01 12.22 -15.59
C TYR A 538 -5.92 11.01 -15.62
N ASP A 539 -6.34 10.59 -14.44
CA ASP A 539 -7.38 9.57 -14.29
C ASP A 539 -8.75 10.20 -14.62
N ILE A 540 -9.11 10.16 -15.89
CA ILE A 540 -10.38 10.74 -16.39
C ILE A 540 -11.60 10.06 -15.78
N PRO A 541 -11.66 8.72 -15.69
CA PRO A 541 -12.74 8.03 -14.98
C PRO A 541 -12.94 8.53 -13.56
N HIS A 542 -11.85 8.69 -12.81
CA HIS A 542 -11.91 9.25 -11.46
C HIS A 542 -12.42 10.70 -11.44
N ALA A 543 -11.95 11.57 -12.36
CA ALA A 543 -12.43 12.94 -12.47
C ALA A 543 -13.93 13.00 -12.78
N MET A 544 -14.40 12.15 -13.70
CA MET A 544 -15.83 12.05 -14.05
C MET A 544 -16.66 11.54 -12.88
N PHE A 545 -16.14 10.56 -12.13
CA PHE A 545 -16.76 10.08 -10.90
C PHE A 545 -16.85 11.19 -9.85
N MET A 546 -15.79 11.97 -9.63
CA MET A 546 -15.81 13.10 -8.70
C MET A 546 -16.77 14.19 -9.14
N ALA A 547 -16.88 14.49 -10.43
CA ALA A 547 -17.88 15.42 -10.98
C ALA A 547 -19.29 14.96 -10.64
N TYR A 548 -19.59 13.69 -10.90
CA TYR A 548 -20.90 13.10 -10.58
C TYR A 548 -21.21 13.17 -9.08
N ARG A 549 -20.28 12.79 -8.21
CA ARG A 549 -20.51 12.73 -6.75
C ARG A 549 -20.63 14.09 -6.11
N THR A 550 -19.89 15.08 -6.57
CA THR A 550 -19.83 16.41 -5.94
C THR A 550 -20.75 17.43 -6.62
N GLY A 551 -21.37 17.08 -7.75
CA GLY A 551 -22.13 18.02 -8.57
C GLY A 551 -21.29 19.11 -9.24
N ARG A 552 -19.95 19.02 -9.17
CA ARG A 552 -19.04 19.97 -9.83
C ARG A 552 -18.97 19.66 -11.34
N LYS A 553 -18.71 20.69 -12.12
CA LYS A 553 -18.41 20.48 -13.55
C LYS A 553 -17.04 19.81 -13.70
N LEU A 554 -16.91 18.94 -14.70
CA LEU A 554 -15.64 18.24 -14.95
C LEU A 554 -14.46 19.22 -15.16
N GLN A 555 -14.72 20.33 -15.84
CA GLN A 555 -13.74 21.39 -16.06
C GLN A 555 -13.23 22.08 -14.78
N ASP A 556 -14.02 22.05 -13.70
CA ASP A 556 -13.63 22.63 -12.39
C ASP A 556 -12.83 21.64 -11.54
N ILE A 557 -12.81 20.38 -11.94
CA ILE A 557 -12.06 19.30 -11.27
C ILE A 557 -10.70 19.11 -11.95
N LEU A 558 -10.69 19.14 -13.27
CA LEU A 558 -9.48 18.98 -14.06
C LEU A 558 -8.64 20.28 -14.04
N PRO A 559 -7.30 20.18 -14.07
CA PRO A 559 -6.40 21.35 -14.04
C PRO A 559 -6.40 22.13 -15.35
N SER A 560 -6.97 21.57 -16.41
CA SER A 560 -7.10 22.18 -17.76
C SER A 560 -8.31 21.60 -18.47
N PRO A 561 -8.81 22.23 -19.56
CA PRO A 561 -9.83 21.64 -20.39
C PRO A 561 -9.49 20.21 -20.80
N LEU A 562 -10.49 19.31 -20.81
CA LEU A 562 -10.28 17.89 -21.09
C LEU A 562 -9.44 17.64 -22.34
N GLN A 563 -9.68 18.41 -23.40
CA GLN A 563 -8.95 18.29 -24.66
C GLN A 563 -7.44 18.48 -24.50
N ASP A 564 -7.00 19.37 -23.60
CA ASP A 564 -5.58 19.64 -23.38
C ASP A 564 -4.90 18.56 -22.55
N LEU A 565 -5.68 17.77 -21.80
CA LEU A 565 -5.22 16.67 -20.98
C LEU A 565 -5.10 15.35 -21.74
N LEU A 566 -5.79 15.25 -22.89
CA LEU A 566 -5.67 14.08 -23.75
C LEU A 566 -4.34 14.13 -24.52
N PRO A 567 -3.54 13.06 -24.50
CA PRO A 567 -2.29 13.04 -25.25
C PRO A 567 -2.57 13.18 -26.75
N THR A 568 -1.70 13.92 -27.43
CA THR A 568 -1.70 13.94 -28.89
C THR A 568 -1.05 12.67 -29.43
N ARG A 569 -1.39 12.32 -30.69
CA ARG A 569 -0.71 11.21 -31.37
C ARG A 569 0.80 11.42 -31.43
N ALA A 570 1.28 12.65 -31.65
CA ALA A 570 2.70 12.97 -31.71
C ALA A 570 3.41 12.71 -30.35
N GLU A 571 2.80 13.13 -29.24
CA GLU A 571 3.32 12.86 -27.89
C GLU A 571 3.41 11.35 -27.62
N TYR A 572 2.37 10.60 -27.96
CA TYR A 572 2.35 9.15 -27.79
C TYR A 572 3.44 8.45 -28.62
N LEU A 573 3.56 8.78 -29.92
CA LEU A 573 4.57 8.20 -30.80
C LEU A 573 5.99 8.50 -30.31
N LYS A 574 6.23 9.74 -29.85
CA LYS A 574 7.51 10.12 -29.25
C LYS A 574 7.83 9.29 -28.00
N TYR A 575 6.84 9.08 -27.14
CA TYR A 575 7.01 8.24 -25.93
C TYR A 575 7.29 6.77 -26.27
N LYS A 576 6.68 6.23 -27.34
CA LYS A 576 6.81 4.84 -27.76
C LYS A 576 7.89 4.59 -28.83
N ASP A 577 8.65 5.60 -29.23
CA ASP A 577 9.62 5.54 -30.36
C ASP A 577 10.53 4.31 -30.32
N GLY A 578 11.13 3.97 -29.17
CA GLY A 578 11.98 2.79 -29.04
C GLY A 578 11.24 1.47 -29.28
N THR A 579 10.09 1.30 -28.67
CA THR A 579 9.25 0.10 -28.86
C THR A 579 8.81 -0.03 -30.31
N LEU A 580 8.40 1.06 -30.95
CA LEU A 580 7.98 1.06 -32.34
C LEU A 580 9.13 0.68 -33.28
N LYS A 581 10.36 1.14 -33.01
CA LYS A 581 11.57 0.75 -33.74
C LYS A 581 11.88 -0.74 -33.61
N VAL A 582 11.71 -1.31 -32.42
CA VAL A 582 11.87 -2.76 -32.20
C VAL A 582 10.81 -3.53 -32.99
N PHE A 583 9.57 -3.11 -32.90
CA PHE A 583 8.44 -3.75 -33.61
C PHE A 583 8.66 -3.72 -35.13
N SER A 584 9.05 -2.58 -35.70
CA SER A 584 9.30 -2.45 -37.13
C SER A 584 10.43 -3.38 -37.62
N LYS A 585 11.50 -3.54 -36.82
CA LYS A 585 12.57 -4.50 -37.12
C LYS A 585 12.06 -5.95 -37.09
N LEU A 586 11.25 -6.29 -36.12
CA LEU A 586 10.69 -7.64 -35.99
C LEU A 586 9.68 -7.98 -37.09
N ALA A 587 8.96 -6.99 -37.59
CA ALA A 587 8.00 -7.14 -38.70
C ALA A 587 8.64 -7.52 -40.05
N ALA A 588 9.97 -7.41 -40.17
CA ALA A 588 10.71 -7.97 -41.32
C ALA A 588 10.58 -9.51 -41.40
N ASN A 589 10.28 -10.18 -40.32
CA ASN A 589 10.01 -11.60 -40.31
C ASN A 589 8.52 -11.85 -40.74
N PRO A 590 8.26 -12.66 -41.80
CA PRO A 590 6.91 -12.89 -42.32
C PRO A 590 5.96 -13.58 -41.32
N ARG A 591 6.50 -14.17 -40.24
CA ARG A 591 5.71 -14.76 -39.16
C ARG A 591 5.38 -13.76 -38.03
N VAL A 592 5.83 -12.52 -38.15
CA VAL A 592 5.56 -11.47 -37.14
C VAL A 592 4.65 -10.42 -37.74
N ARG A 593 3.52 -10.20 -37.12
CA ARG A 593 2.57 -9.15 -37.47
C ARG A 593 2.43 -8.16 -36.32
N ILE A 594 2.15 -6.91 -36.65
CA ILE A 594 1.93 -5.85 -35.67
C ILE A 594 0.51 -5.33 -35.80
N VAL A 595 -0.11 -5.08 -34.65
CA VAL A 595 -1.47 -4.52 -34.55
C VAL A 595 -1.43 -3.33 -33.61
N TYR A 596 -2.02 -2.21 -34.02
CA TYR A 596 -2.01 -0.95 -33.28
C TYR A 596 -3.43 -0.53 -32.88
N PRO A 597 -3.91 -0.89 -31.68
CA PRO A 597 -5.27 -0.53 -31.22
C PRO A 597 -5.47 0.98 -31.06
N ASP A 598 -4.39 1.73 -30.80
CA ASP A 598 -4.41 3.17 -30.58
C ASP A 598 -4.97 3.95 -31.78
N PHE A 599 -4.79 3.46 -33.02
CA PHE A 599 -5.34 4.10 -34.22
C PHE A 599 -6.86 4.25 -34.18
N MET A 600 -7.58 3.29 -33.59
CA MET A 600 -9.03 3.35 -33.48
C MET A 600 -9.52 4.43 -32.52
N LEU A 601 -8.65 4.86 -31.60
CA LEU A 601 -8.98 5.86 -30.60
C LEU A 601 -8.72 7.29 -31.05
N ILE A 602 -8.11 7.50 -32.24
CA ILE A 602 -7.73 8.84 -32.71
C ILE A 602 -8.96 9.59 -33.19
N ASP A 603 -9.13 10.81 -32.69
CA ASP A 603 -10.13 11.77 -33.11
C ASP A 603 -9.50 13.17 -33.14
N ASN A 604 -9.51 13.82 -34.31
CA ASN A 604 -8.93 15.14 -34.51
C ASN A 604 -7.49 15.29 -33.96
N GLY A 605 -6.66 14.25 -34.15
CA GLY A 605 -5.25 14.24 -33.72
C GLY A 605 -5.01 14.00 -32.22
N ARG A 606 -6.05 13.77 -31.43
CA ARG A 606 -6.02 13.42 -30.00
C ARG A 606 -6.70 12.07 -29.77
N TYR A 607 -6.43 11.46 -28.62
CA TYR A 607 -7.02 10.18 -28.27
C TYR A 607 -8.36 10.34 -27.55
N ARG A 608 -9.36 9.64 -28.03
CA ARG A 608 -10.73 9.61 -27.50
C ARG A 608 -10.78 8.76 -26.24
N VAL A 609 -11.49 9.24 -25.20
CA VAL A 609 -11.66 8.52 -23.92
C VAL A 609 -13.09 8.08 -23.67
N PHE A 610 -14.08 8.61 -24.42
CA PHE A 610 -15.48 8.19 -24.34
C PHE A 610 -16.23 8.46 -25.66
N GLN A 611 -17.30 7.75 -25.86
CA GLN A 611 -18.27 7.97 -26.92
C GLN A 611 -19.65 7.46 -26.48
N GLU A 612 -20.74 8.16 -26.83
CA GLU A 612 -22.11 7.73 -26.57
C GLU A 612 -22.39 7.24 -25.15
N ASN A 613 -21.92 7.97 -24.15
CA ASN A 613 -21.99 7.61 -22.71
C ASN A 613 -21.21 6.34 -22.31
N GLN A 614 -20.28 5.88 -23.14
CA GLN A 614 -19.37 4.79 -22.80
C GLN A 614 -17.96 5.31 -22.56
N LEU A 615 -17.41 5.08 -21.39
CA LEU A 615 -16.01 5.35 -21.07
C LEU A 615 -15.14 4.22 -21.64
N PHE A 616 -14.09 4.60 -22.38
CA PHE A 616 -13.16 3.64 -22.96
C PHE A 616 -12.03 3.24 -22.02
N TYR A 617 -11.84 3.97 -20.93
CA TYR A 617 -10.84 3.72 -19.93
C TYR A 617 -11.50 3.52 -18.57
N ILE A 618 -10.84 2.73 -17.71
CA ILE A 618 -11.24 2.46 -16.33
C ILE A 618 -10.30 3.12 -15.33
N ASP A 619 -9.12 3.50 -15.77
CA ASP A 619 -8.13 4.30 -15.08
C ASP A 619 -7.34 5.14 -16.11
N SER A 620 -6.15 5.61 -15.76
CA SER A 620 -5.32 6.39 -16.69
C SER A 620 -4.68 5.59 -17.82
N GLY A 621 -4.71 4.25 -17.82
CA GLY A 621 -3.93 3.43 -18.76
C GLY A 621 -4.65 2.19 -19.33
N HIS A 622 -5.69 1.71 -18.67
CA HIS A 622 -6.36 0.46 -19.08
C HIS A 622 -7.70 0.72 -19.74
N LEU A 623 -7.95 -0.01 -20.82
CA LEU A 623 -9.25 0.03 -21.48
C LEU A 623 -10.33 -0.67 -20.64
N SER A 624 -11.54 -0.10 -20.66
CA SER A 624 -12.76 -0.79 -20.24
C SER A 624 -13.17 -1.86 -21.24
N SER A 625 -14.13 -2.70 -20.89
CA SER A 625 -14.75 -3.63 -21.87
C SER A 625 -15.33 -2.88 -23.06
N ALA A 626 -15.91 -1.69 -22.85
CA ALA A 626 -16.41 -0.85 -23.92
C ALA A 626 -15.26 -0.36 -24.83
N GLY A 627 -14.18 0.15 -24.26
CA GLY A 627 -12.99 0.56 -25.01
C GLY A 627 -12.34 -0.60 -25.76
N SER A 628 -12.22 -1.76 -25.11
CA SER A 628 -11.71 -2.97 -25.74
C SER A 628 -12.55 -3.41 -26.95
N ASN A 629 -13.89 -3.37 -26.83
CA ASN A 629 -14.78 -3.67 -27.94
C ASN A 629 -14.72 -2.60 -29.04
N TYR A 630 -14.55 -1.33 -28.67
CA TYR A 630 -14.41 -0.23 -29.64
C TYR A 630 -13.16 -0.40 -30.53
N VAL A 631 -12.03 -0.78 -29.94
CA VAL A 631 -10.80 -1.02 -30.73
C VAL A 631 -10.75 -2.40 -31.37
N SER A 632 -11.70 -3.27 -31.11
CA SER A 632 -11.66 -4.68 -31.53
C SER A 632 -11.53 -4.94 -33.03
N PRO A 633 -12.05 -4.08 -33.96
CA PRO A 633 -11.87 -4.33 -35.40
C PRO A 633 -10.44 -4.49 -35.85
N VAL A 634 -9.48 -3.89 -35.12
CA VAL A 634 -8.05 -4.00 -35.39
C VAL A 634 -7.54 -5.45 -35.30
N PHE A 635 -8.26 -6.34 -34.62
CA PHE A 635 -7.89 -7.75 -34.45
C PHE A 635 -8.46 -8.67 -35.57
N GLU A 636 -9.35 -8.19 -36.44
CA GLU A 636 -9.96 -9.01 -37.49
C GLU A 636 -8.95 -9.65 -38.42
N PRO A 637 -7.87 -8.95 -38.89
CA PRO A 637 -6.87 -9.53 -39.74
C PRO A 637 -6.11 -10.73 -39.12
N ILE A 638 -6.14 -10.89 -37.79
CA ILE A 638 -5.52 -12.03 -37.11
C ILE A 638 -6.26 -13.34 -37.46
N PHE A 639 -7.58 -13.27 -37.67
CA PHE A 639 -8.46 -14.42 -37.84
C PHE A 639 -8.97 -14.61 -39.27
N GLN A 640 -8.76 -13.62 -40.16
CA GLN A 640 -9.06 -13.76 -41.58
C GLN A 640 -8.06 -14.76 -42.21
N THR A 641 -8.55 -15.79 -42.86
CA THR A 641 -7.75 -16.70 -43.67
C THR A 641 -7.10 -15.91 -44.80
N SER A 642 -5.80 -16.15 -45.04
CA SER A 642 -4.99 -15.43 -46.03
C SER A 642 -5.65 -15.30 -47.39
N GLN A 643 -6.29 -14.17 -47.66
CA GLN A 643 -6.37 -13.56 -49.00
C GLN A 643 -5.64 -12.21 -48.83
N ALA A 644 -4.77 -11.95 -49.80
CA ALA A 644 -3.81 -10.86 -49.86
C ALA A 644 -4.17 -9.59 -49.07
N VAL A 645 -3.31 -9.23 -48.14
CA VAL A 645 -3.31 -7.94 -47.43
C VAL A 645 -2.91 -6.86 -48.45
N PRO A 646 -3.68 -5.76 -48.62
CA PRO A 646 -3.16 -4.58 -49.33
C PRO A 646 -2.03 -3.93 -48.50
N PRO A 647 -1.03 -3.30 -49.15
CA PRO A 647 0.12 -2.73 -48.48
C PRO A 647 -0.29 -1.57 -47.58
N SER A 648 0.45 -1.49 -46.48
CA SER A 648 0.47 -0.46 -45.44
C SER A 648 0.29 0.97 -45.94
N LEU A 649 -0.61 1.69 -45.30
CA LEU A 649 -0.62 3.16 -45.30
C LEU A 649 0.30 3.72 -44.20
#